data_a54e246ec6ae3900916b82c4d8ae3099
#
_entry.id   a54e246ec6ae3900916b82c4d8ae3099
#
_cell.length_a   1.000
_cell.length_b   1.000
_cell.length_c   1.000
_cell.angle_alpha   90.00
_cell.angle_beta   90.00
_cell.angle_gamma   90.00
#
_symmetry.space_group_name_H-M   'P 1'
#
loop_
_entity.id
_entity.type
_entity.pdbx_description
1 polymer ?
#
loop_
_entity_poly.entity_id
_entity_poly.type
_entity_poly.pdbx_seq_one_letter_code
_entity_poly.pdbx_strand_id
1 'polypeptide(L)'
;MIEKLITCAVSVLFCISQFAWADHDTYIDSEQTLEKIEVRAAKPGVPANVPNTVESVTAKQIEESANTVTTSGALQYLPSVHVRERYIGDRNGILVMRANSAIASAQTIVYADDLLISNFLNNSFSTPPRWGMVSPNEIERIDIMYGPFSALYPGNSMGGVLNITTRMPEKFEAHVAVDGFTQHFKLYGADDQFSGGHGSAAIGSKYNDLSFLINIDHLDSHGQPQTFGNAVRAASGGTLANSTLVTGGIRDIDTTGKPRIITSTTGIDHTIQDNATIKLAYDISPTLQAKYSLGLWQNDSDGSVDGYLKTASGQTLLNTTAGGTTRFVRFAGDPNFYTLTATGPSHSESEHWMHGLSLKSNTDGKWDFEAVASLYDQNKDFVRTAVQANAFDDGEGAVRSAGTYVNGEGTGWKTLDLRGDFRPDGDTKSEHQISFGYHYDQYELESETLNVTNWLKSDSGTLRTNSYGKTQTQALYLQDAWAFTHGWKASIGGRWEHWKAFDGSNFNAANPVGFRQLNYADRSQNDFSPKFALSYQPTHDWILRGSFGKAYRYPSVAEMFQTISLPGNVRANDPNLKPEHVRSSEFTVEKILSKGLWRTSLFYEDKRDALISQTDTTTIPGVTISSIQNIDKIRTKGIETALQLSDLWFDGFDLNASITYVDSEIVKNDKNPFTEGKDQPRIPDWRATIVGVYHVNDKLSLSLAGRYSGNQEINLLYNTTNPNTYGTTATRYTVFDTKLVYKVNNQWTASAGINNLNNYKYYVNPNPYPQRTFFAGMKFDY
;
A
#
# COMPACT_ATOMS: atom_id res chain seq x y z
N MET A 1 24.47 13.36 -5.42
CA MET A 1 24.01 14.34 -6.42
C MET A 1 22.86 15.18 -5.87
N ILE A 2 21.92 14.58 -5.18
CA ILE A 2 20.76 15.23 -4.54
C ILE A 2 21.17 16.13 -3.37
N GLU A 3 22.13 15.75 -2.51
CA GLU A 3 22.68 16.65 -1.47
C GLU A 3 23.19 17.99 -2.01
N LYS A 4 23.79 17.98 -3.21
CA LYS A 4 24.23 19.23 -3.87
C LYS A 4 23.06 20.02 -4.45
N LEU A 5 21.96 19.37 -4.84
CA LEU A 5 20.73 19.99 -5.30
C LEU A 5 19.95 20.64 -4.16
N ILE A 6 19.89 19.98 -2.99
CA ILE A 6 19.26 20.53 -1.77
C ILE A 6 20.02 21.79 -1.31
N THR A 7 21.36 21.75 -1.32
CA THR A 7 22.18 22.91 -1.00
C THR A 7 22.00 24.06 -1.99
N CYS A 8 21.81 23.75 -3.29
CA CYS A 8 21.50 24.75 -4.31
C CYS A 8 20.08 25.31 -4.14
N ALA A 9 19.08 24.49 -3.82
CA ALA A 9 17.70 24.94 -3.62
C ALA A 9 17.58 25.87 -2.41
N VAL A 10 18.24 25.56 -1.31
CA VAL A 10 18.31 26.46 -0.13
C VAL A 10 19.04 27.76 -0.45
N SER A 11 20.10 27.74 -1.27
CA SER A 11 20.83 28.93 -1.70
C SER A 11 20.04 29.80 -2.66
N VAL A 12 19.21 29.20 -3.54
CA VAL A 12 18.31 29.91 -4.46
C VAL A 12 17.18 30.58 -3.68
N LEU A 13 16.60 29.93 -2.66
CA LEU A 13 15.60 30.53 -1.79
C LEU A 13 16.14 31.76 -1.01
N PHE A 14 17.42 31.74 -0.61
CA PHE A 14 18.05 32.89 0.04
C PHE A 14 18.32 34.06 -0.92
N CYS A 15 18.54 33.80 -2.21
CA CYS A 15 18.70 34.85 -3.23
C CYS A 15 17.37 35.45 -3.69
N ILE A 16 16.28 34.69 -3.69
CA ILE A 16 14.94 35.17 -4.09
C ILE A 16 14.35 36.14 -3.05
N SER A 17 14.69 35.99 -1.77
CA SER A 17 14.24 36.93 -0.70
C SER A 17 14.78 38.35 -0.84
N GLN A 18 15.77 38.59 -1.70
CA GLN A 18 16.34 39.92 -1.95
C GLN A 18 15.72 40.64 -3.15
N PHE A 19 14.89 40.00 -3.97
CA PHE A 19 14.25 40.61 -5.14
C PHE A 19 12.77 41.00 -4.95
N ALA A 20 12.18 40.72 -3.78
CA ALA A 20 10.76 40.97 -3.52
C ALA A 20 10.46 42.30 -2.84
N TRP A 21 11.24 43.35 -3.10
CA TRP A 21 10.97 44.70 -2.62
C TRP A 21 10.83 45.66 -3.81
N ALA A 22 9.68 45.67 -4.47
CA ALA A 22 9.10 46.81 -5.22
C ALA A 22 7.69 46.37 -5.73
N ASP A 23 6.72 46.86 -5.11
CA ASP A 23 5.56 47.65 -5.51
C ASP A 23 4.38 47.37 -4.59
N HIS A 24 4.15 48.39 -3.78
CA HIS A 24 2.94 48.53 -2.98
C HIS A 24 2.02 49.46 -3.77
N ASP A 25 0.91 48.92 -4.25
CA ASP A 25 -0.26 49.76 -4.49
C ASP A 25 -1.51 49.11 -3.89
N THR A 26 -2.06 49.86 -2.96
CA THR A 26 -3.27 49.64 -2.19
C THR A 26 -4.50 49.63 -3.05
N TYR A 27 -5.31 48.55 -2.98
CA TYR A 27 -6.75 48.66 -3.12
C TYR A 27 -7.43 47.89 -1.99
N ILE A 28 -8.07 48.69 -1.10
CA ILE A 28 -9.02 48.18 -0.13
C ILE A 28 -10.36 48.07 -0.88
N ASP A 29 -10.89 46.88 -1.03
CA ASP A 29 -12.33 46.74 -1.25
C ASP A 29 -12.88 45.67 -0.29
N SER A 30 -13.76 46.18 0.57
CA SER A 30 -14.44 45.46 1.60
C SER A 30 -15.72 44.86 1.02
N GLU A 31 -15.73 43.56 0.72
CA GLU A 31 -16.92 42.75 0.81
C GLU A 31 -16.54 41.41 1.43
N GLN A 32 -16.80 41.29 2.74
CA GLN A 32 -16.91 40.01 3.42
C GLN A 32 -18.19 39.35 2.90
N THR A 33 -18.10 38.67 1.77
CA THR A 33 -19.03 37.62 1.42
C THR A 33 -18.62 36.43 2.28
N LEU A 34 -19.40 36.11 3.29
CA LEU A 34 -19.42 34.79 3.91
C LEU A 34 -19.44 33.78 2.77
N GLU A 35 -18.31 33.09 2.55
CA GLU A 35 -18.26 31.93 1.68
C GLU A 35 -19.28 30.95 2.25
N LYS A 36 -20.45 30.93 1.62
CA LYS A 36 -21.40 29.86 1.74
C LYS A 36 -20.59 28.61 1.52
N ILE A 37 -20.48 27.76 2.53
CA ILE A 37 -19.91 26.42 2.39
C ILE A 37 -20.90 25.70 1.44
N GLU A 38 -20.73 25.93 0.15
CA GLU A 38 -21.21 24.99 -0.82
C GLU A 38 -20.36 23.75 -0.57
N VAL A 39 -20.99 22.67 -0.11
CA VAL A 39 -20.50 21.32 -0.31
C VAL A 39 -20.62 21.06 -1.83
N ARG A 40 -19.99 21.87 -2.64
CA ARG A 40 -19.51 21.51 -3.94
C ARG A 40 -18.30 20.69 -3.66
N ALA A 41 -18.47 19.38 -3.72
CA ALA A 41 -17.34 18.52 -4.03
C ALA A 41 -16.57 19.23 -5.16
N ALA A 42 -15.38 19.73 -4.86
CA ALA A 42 -14.43 20.13 -5.89
C ALA A 42 -14.46 19.03 -6.94
N LYS A 43 -14.46 19.38 -8.25
CA LYS A 43 -14.64 18.40 -9.34
C LYS A 43 -13.89 17.13 -8.95
N PRO A 44 -14.56 15.98 -8.73
CA PRO A 44 -13.87 14.79 -8.29
C PRO A 44 -12.77 14.45 -9.31
N GLY A 45 -11.60 14.03 -8.88
CA GLY A 45 -10.61 13.35 -9.73
C GLY A 45 -11.16 12.02 -10.27
N VAL A 46 -12.41 11.75 -9.95
CA VAL A 46 -13.23 10.64 -10.36
C VAL A 46 -14.19 11.14 -11.45
N PRO A 47 -14.35 10.42 -12.56
CA PRO A 47 -15.32 10.76 -13.58
C PRO A 47 -16.72 10.93 -12.96
N ALA A 48 -17.42 12.02 -13.30
CA ALA A 48 -18.72 12.40 -12.71
C ALA A 48 -19.83 11.33 -12.87
N ASN A 49 -19.60 10.32 -13.71
CA ASN A 49 -20.57 9.31 -14.12
C ASN A 49 -20.30 7.91 -13.59
N VAL A 50 -19.38 7.78 -12.61
CA VAL A 50 -19.14 6.47 -12.01
C VAL A 50 -20.29 6.08 -11.08
N PRO A 51 -20.73 4.81 -11.16
CA PRO A 51 -21.83 4.30 -10.34
C PRO A 51 -21.40 3.87 -8.94
N ASN A 52 -20.13 4.12 -8.58
CA ASN A 52 -19.53 3.72 -7.32
C ASN A 52 -19.93 4.67 -6.18
N THR A 53 -19.85 4.18 -4.96
CA THR A 53 -19.78 5.01 -3.77
C THR A 53 -18.41 5.65 -3.70
N VAL A 54 -18.37 6.98 -3.50
CA VAL A 54 -17.12 7.76 -3.50
C VAL A 54 -16.93 8.44 -2.14
N GLU A 55 -15.72 8.40 -1.62
CA GLU A 55 -15.24 9.19 -0.48
C GLU A 55 -14.06 10.04 -0.92
N SER A 56 -13.96 11.24 -0.35
CA SER A 56 -12.86 12.16 -0.65
C SER A 56 -12.27 12.73 0.62
N VAL A 57 -10.95 12.93 0.63
CA VAL A 57 -10.23 13.67 1.66
C VAL A 57 -9.33 14.71 1.00
N THR A 58 -9.36 15.93 1.52
CA THR A 58 -8.56 17.06 1.01
C THR A 58 -7.23 17.20 1.72
N ALA A 59 -6.26 17.90 1.10
CA ALA A 59 -4.99 18.26 1.72
C ALA A 59 -5.17 18.89 3.12
N LYS A 60 -6.13 19.80 3.28
CA LYS A 60 -6.43 20.46 4.56
C LYS A 60 -6.84 19.45 5.63
N GLN A 61 -7.75 18.52 5.31
CA GLN A 61 -8.19 17.50 6.25
C GLN A 61 -7.05 16.56 6.66
N ILE A 62 -6.15 16.20 5.73
CA ILE A 62 -4.95 15.41 6.01
C ILE A 62 -4.00 16.20 6.93
N GLU A 63 -3.74 17.48 6.61
CA GLU A 63 -2.86 18.33 7.39
C GLU A 63 -3.36 18.51 8.82
N GLU A 64 -4.67 18.66 9.03
CA GLU A 64 -5.28 18.90 10.35
C GLU A 64 -5.42 17.62 11.20
N SER A 65 -5.46 16.43 10.60
CA SER A 65 -5.80 15.20 11.32
C SER A 65 -4.69 14.13 11.35
N ALA A 66 -3.85 14.05 10.33
CA ALA A 66 -2.88 12.96 10.20
C ALA A 66 -1.46 13.41 10.57
N ASN A 67 -0.81 12.70 11.50
CA ASN A 67 0.63 12.80 11.72
C ASN A 67 1.31 11.79 10.79
N THR A 68 1.77 12.23 9.64
CA THR A 68 2.40 11.36 8.65
C THR A 68 3.53 12.05 7.93
N VAL A 69 4.53 11.25 7.55
CA VAL A 69 5.66 11.63 6.69
C VAL A 69 5.66 10.80 5.41
N THR A 70 4.58 10.03 5.16
CA THR A 70 4.42 9.16 4.00
C THR A 70 3.07 9.39 3.32
N THR A 71 3.01 9.18 2.01
CA THR A 71 1.75 9.24 1.25
C THR A 71 0.75 8.18 1.71
N SER A 72 1.22 6.98 2.05
CA SER A 72 0.38 5.91 2.60
C SER A 72 -0.25 6.27 3.95
N GLY A 73 0.46 7.00 4.80
CA GLY A 73 -0.03 7.44 6.09
C GLY A 73 -1.18 8.46 6.02
N ALA A 74 -1.30 9.20 4.91
CA ALA A 74 -2.41 10.12 4.69
C ALA A 74 -3.79 9.42 4.59
N LEU A 75 -3.81 8.10 4.37
CA LEU A 75 -5.02 7.30 4.18
C LEU A 75 -5.61 6.73 5.48
N GLN A 76 -4.93 6.89 6.61
CA GLN A 76 -5.17 6.10 7.84
C GLN A 76 -6.55 6.26 8.48
N TYR A 77 -7.30 7.34 8.17
CA TYR A 77 -8.62 7.59 8.76
C TYR A 77 -9.77 7.46 7.76
N LEU A 78 -9.48 7.08 6.52
CA LEU A 78 -10.51 6.88 5.50
C LEU A 78 -11.41 5.68 5.83
N PRO A 79 -12.74 5.76 5.56
CA PRO A 79 -13.67 4.68 5.82
C PRO A 79 -13.25 3.37 5.16
N SER A 80 -13.28 2.27 5.89
CA SER A 80 -12.95 0.91 5.41
C SER A 80 -11.59 0.77 4.71
N VAL A 81 -10.69 1.71 4.93
CA VAL A 81 -9.33 1.68 4.40
C VAL A 81 -8.35 1.31 5.52
N HIS A 82 -7.36 0.51 5.18
CA HIS A 82 -6.24 0.20 6.06
C HIS A 82 -4.97 0.11 5.23
N VAL A 83 -3.94 0.84 5.66
CA VAL A 83 -2.59 0.70 5.10
C VAL A 83 -1.74 -0.06 6.10
N ARG A 84 -1.16 -1.15 5.65
CA ARG A 84 -0.25 -1.96 6.45
C ARG A 84 1.17 -1.41 6.36
N GLU A 85 1.44 -0.34 7.08
CA GLU A 85 2.76 0.25 7.25
C GLU A 85 3.36 -0.27 8.57
N ARG A 86 4.45 -1.04 8.51
CA ARG A 86 5.00 -1.78 9.67
C ARG A 86 5.79 -0.88 10.62
N TYR A 87 6.45 0.14 10.08
CA TYR A 87 7.16 1.20 10.80
C TYR A 87 7.01 2.50 10.01
N ILE A 88 7.31 3.63 10.61
CA ILE A 88 7.17 4.94 9.96
C ILE A 88 8.21 5.05 8.85
N GLY A 89 7.77 5.27 7.62
CA GLY A 89 8.63 5.25 6.43
C GLY A 89 8.77 3.88 5.76
N ASP A 90 7.95 2.90 6.15
CA ASP A 90 7.95 1.58 5.49
C ASP A 90 7.52 1.69 4.02
N ARG A 91 8.41 1.32 3.11
CA ARG A 91 8.12 1.25 1.68
C ARG A 91 7.10 0.16 1.29
N ASN A 92 6.75 -0.74 2.20
CA ASN A 92 5.84 -1.87 1.98
C ASN A 92 4.43 -1.65 2.54
N GLY A 93 3.91 -0.43 2.45
CA GLY A 93 2.54 -0.09 2.86
C GLY A 93 1.48 -0.68 1.94
N ILE A 94 0.95 -1.87 2.27
CA ILE A 94 -0.12 -2.50 1.49
C ILE A 94 -1.45 -1.82 1.78
N LEU A 95 -2.14 -1.42 0.73
CA LEU A 95 -3.49 -0.86 0.80
C LEU A 95 -4.54 -1.98 0.82
N VAL A 96 -5.42 -1.91 1.80
CA VAL A 96 -6.55 -2.83 1.98
C VAL A 96 -7.83 -2.02 2.03
N MET A 97 -8.83 -2.43 1.26
CA MET A 97 -10.15 -1.82 1.25
C MET A 97 -11.21 -2.86 1.55
N ARG A 98 -12.17 -2.51 2.44
CA ARG A 98 -13.31 -3.37 2.84
C ARG A 98 -12.88 -4.82 3.17
N ALA A 99 -13.25 -5.77 2.31
CA ALA A 99 -13.08 -7.21 2.51
C ALA A 99 -11.84 -7.79 1.81
N ASN A 100 -10.89 -6.97 1.37
CA ASN A 100 -9.65 -7.48 0.81
C ASN A 100 -8.68 -7.87 1.93
N SER A 101 -7.97 -8.97 1.71
CA SER A 101 -6.95 -9.45 2.65
C SER A 101 -5.74 -8.51 2.68
N ALA A 102 -5.12 -8.36 3.84
CA ALA A 102 -3.92 -7.53 4.04
C ALA A 102 -2.65 -8.00 3.29
N ILE A 103 -2.78 -8.97 2.39
CA ILE A 103 -1.73 -9.39 1.45
C ILE A 103 -2.21 -9.37 0.01
N ALA A 104 -3.44 -8.94 -0.25
CA ALA A 104 -4.05 -8.93 -1.59
C ALA A 104 -3.81 -7.57 -2.27
N SER A 105 -2.54 -7.21 -2.52
CA SER A 105 -2.13 -5.95 -3.13
C SER A 105 -2.72 -5.72 -4.52
N ALA A 106 -2.99 -6.80 -5.27
CA ALA A 106 -3.50 -6.74 -6.64
C ALA A 106 -5.04 -6.66 -6.74
N GLN A 107 -5.75 -6.46 -5.63
CA GLN A 107 -7.22 -6.34 -5.62
C GLN A 107 -7.71 -4.88 -5.45
N THR A 108 -6.81 -3.91 -5.40
CA THR A 108 -7.12 -2.48 -5.30
C THR A 108 -6.22 -1.71 -6.25
N ILE A 109 -6.80 -0.77 -6.99
CA ILE A 109 -6.04 0.08 -7.91
C ILE A 109 -5.72 1.41 -7.24
N VAL A 110 -4.49 1.88 -7.43
CA VAL A 110 -4.05 3.21 -7.01
C VAL A 110 -3.50 3.96 -8.21
N TYR A 111 -4.05 5.12 -8.47
CA TYR A 111 -3.55 6.08 -9.44
C TYR A 111 -3.03 7.33 -8.73
N ALA A 112 -2.05 7.97 -9.34
CA ALA A 112 -1.61 9.32 -9.01
C ALA A 112 -1.66 10.16 -10.30
N ASP A 113 -2.49 11.20 -10.34
CA ASP A 113 -2.74 12.01 -11.55
C ASP A 113 -3.03 11.15 -12.80
N ASP A 114 -3.87 10.11 -12.64
CA ASP A 114 -4.26 9.10 -13.63
C ASP A 114 -3.14 8.11 -14.06
N LEU A 115 -1.93 8.23 -13.50
CA LEU A 115 -0.85 7.28 -13.73
C LEU A 115 -0.94 6.12 -12.74
N LEU A 116 -0.84 4.88 -13.22
CA LEU A 116 -0.92 3.68 -12.38
C LEU A 116 0.33 3.54 -11.50
N ILE A 117 0.15 3.64 -10.18
CA ILE A 117 1.20 3.38 -9.19
C ILE A 117 1.01 2.06 -8.43
N SER A 118 -0.09 1.32 -8.66
CA SER A 118 -0.24 -0.05 -8.15
C SER A 118 0.77 -0.99 -8.78
N ASN A 119 1.34 -1.87 -7.97
CA ASN A 119 2.28 -2.89 -8.43
C ASN A 119 1.56 -4.24 -8.58
N PHE A 120 1.19 -4.60 -9.80
CA PHE A 120 0.51 -5.85 -10.12
C PHE A 120 1.45 -6.97 -10.60
N LEU A 121 2.75 -6.82 -10.40
CA LEU A 121 3.72 -7.89 -10.67
C LEU A 121 3.51 -9.12 -9.77
N ASN A 122 3.00 -8.92 -8.56
CA ASN A 122 2.63 -9.98 -7.63
C ASN A 122 1.39 -9.57 -6.81
N ASN A 123 0.78 -10.54 -6.15
CA ASN A 123 -0.29 -10.33 -5.17
C ASN A 123 0.21 -10.74 -3.77
N SER A 124 1.04 -9.91 -3.18
CA SER A 124 1.73 -10.22 -1.94
C SER A 124 2.01 -8.97 -1.08
N PHE A 125 2.45 -9.20 0.16
CA PHE A 125 2.86 -8.13 1.07
C PHE A 125 4.13 -7.38 0.64
N SER A 126 4.86 -7.87 -0.35
CA SER A 126 6.09 -7.25 -0.86
C SER A 126 5.88 -6.39 -2.11
N THR A 127 4.65 -6.31 -2.62
CA THR A 127 4.30 -5.55 -3.82
C THR A 127 3.23 -4.49 -3.53
N PRO A 128 3.53 -3.50 -2.67
CA PRO A 128 2.64 -2.38 -2.41
C PRO A 128 2.53 -1.45 -3.62
N PRO A 129 1.54 -0.55 -3.65
CA PRO A 129 1.59 0.61 -4.54
C PRO A 129 2.90 1.38 -4.36
N ARG A 130 3.38 2.01 -5.42
CA ARG A 130 4.63 2.77 -5.43
C ARG A 130 4.45 4.16 -4.82
N TRP A 131 4.16 4.18 -3.51
CA TRP A 131 3.88 5.39 -2.72
C TRP A 131 4.98 6.44 -2.84
N GLY A 132 6.24 6.02 -2.94
CA GLY A 132 7.39 6.90 -3.10
C GLY A 132 7.40 7.72 -4.40
N MET A 133 6.46 7.48 -5.35
CA MET A 133 6.28 8.31 -6.55
C MET A 133 5.46 9.57 -6.28
N VAL A 134 4.94 9.75 -5.07
CA VAL A 134 4.13 10.91 -4.65
C VAL A 134 4.60 11.38 -3.28
N SER A 135 4.96 12.64 -3.16
CA SER A 135 5.21 13.26 -1.85
C SER A 135 3.90 13.52 -1.11
N PRO A 136 3.80 13.27 0.20
CA PRO A 136 2.60 13.61 0.97
C PRO A 136 2.23 15.09 0.89
N ASN A 137 3.20 15.98 0.70
CA ASN A 137 3.00 17.43 0.59
C ASN A 137 2.55 17.89 -0.80
N GLU A 138 2.59 17.02 -1.82
CA GLU A 138 2.02 17.31 -3.14
C GLU A 138 0.52 17.02 -3.22
N ILE A 139 -0.02 16.23 -2.31
CA ILE A 139 -1.41 15.78 -2.36
C ILE A 139 -2.35 16.98 -2.22
N GLU A 140 -3.23 17.16 -3.21
CA GLU A 140 -4.33 18.10 -3.15
C GLU A 140 -5.58 17.41 -2.60
N ARG A 141 -5.84 16.18 -3.10
CA ARG A 141 -7.01 15.39 -2.74
C ARG A 141 -6.77 13.90 -3.01
N ILE A 142 -7.44 13.09 -2.23
CA ILE A 142 -7.53 11.64 -2.45
C ILE A 142 -9.01 11.27 -2.57
N ASP A 143 -9.37 10.59 -3.68
CA ASP A 143 -10.70 10.07 -3.92
C ASP A 143 -10.68 8.54 -3.91
N ILE A 144 -11.66 7.93 -3.24
CA ILE A 144 -11.81 6.48 -3.17
C ILE A 144 -13.15 6.08 -3.73
N MET A 145 -13.12 5.14 -4.66
CA MET A 145 -14.31 4.48 -5.21
C MET A 145 -14.35 3.04 -4.72
N TYR A 146 -15.45 2.64 -4.08
CA TYR A 146 -15.61 1.28 -3.56
C TYR A 146 -16.25 0.36 -4.59
N GLY A 147 -15.71 -0.87 -4.68
CA GLY A 147 -16.25 -1.97 -5.46
C GLY A 147 -16.09 -1.85 -6.99
N PRO A 148 -16.33 -2.93 -7.72
CA PRO A 148 -16.06 -3.05 -9.15
C PRO A 148 -17.27 -2.63 -10.01
N PHE A 149 -17.89 -1.49 -9.77
CA PHE A 149 -19.17 -1.13 -10.37
C PHE A 149 -19.06 -0.31 -11.66
N SER A 150 -17.88 0.22 -12.01
CA SER A 150 -17.64 0.94 -13.25
C SER A 150 -16.93 0.10 -14.30
N ALA A 151 -17.30 0.22 -15.56
CA ALA A 151 -16.65 -0.44 -16.68
C ALA A 151 -15.31 0.23 -17.08
N LEU A 152 -15.06 1.44 -16.61
CA LEU A 152 -13.86 2.22 -16.89
C LEU A 152 -12.60 1.56 -16.30
N TYR A 153 -12.73 0.83 -15.18
CA TYR A 153 -11.60 0.26 -14.45
C TYR A 153 -11.44 -1.24 -14.65
N PRO A 154 -10.19 -1.76 -14.70
CA PRO A 154 -9.91 -3.18 -14.85
C PRO A 154 -10.33 -4.02 -13.62
N GLY A 155 -10.25 -5.33 -13.75
CA GLY A 155 -10.69 -6.27 -12.73
C GLY A 155 -9.95 -6.19 -11.39
N ASN A 156 -8.74 -5.65 -11.37
CA ASN A 156 -8.00 -5.34 -10.15
C ASN A 156 -8.72 -4.33 -9.23
N SER A 157 -9.81 -3.70 -9.70
CA SER A 157 -10.70 -2.81 -8.92
C SER A 157 -11.69 -3.54 -8.01
N MET A 158 -11.51 -4.84 -7.73
CA MET A 158 -12.43 -5.64 -6.89
C MET A 158 -12.70 -4.99 -5.53
N GLY A 159 -11.66 -4.49 -4.86
CA GLY A 159 -11.80 -3.74 -3.61
C GLY A 159 -12.21 -2.29 -3.82
N GLY A 160 -11.75 -1.72 -4.91
CA GLY A 160 -11.98 -0.33 -5.28
C GLY A 160 -10.83 0.31 -6.02
N VAL A 161 -10.97 1.61 -6.24
CA VAL A 161 -9.98 2.47 -6.89
C VAL A 161 -9.70 3.66 -6.00
N LEU A 162 -8.42 3.94 -5.78
CA LEU A 162 -7.94 5.14 -5.09
C LEU A 162 -7.24 6.04 -6.11
N ASN A 163 -7.66 7.29 -6.19
CA ASN A 163 -7.04 8.28 -7.05
C ASN A 163 -6.47 9.42 -6.23
N ILE A 164 -5.17 9.65 -6.33
CA ILE A 164 -4.46 10.77 -5.73
C ILE A 164 -4.38 11.86 -6.77
N THR A 165 -4.98 13.01 -6.49
CA THR A 165 -4.79 14.23 -7.27
C THR A 165 -3.72 15.05 -6.60
N THR A 166 -2.67 15.40 -7.32
CA THR A 166 -1.60 16.25 -6.81
C THR A 166 -1.73 17.67 -7.36
N ARG A 167 -1.09 18.61 -6.68
CA ARG A 167 -1.12 20.02 -7.03
C ARG A 167 -0.58 20.29 -8.43
N MET A 168 -1.16 21.28 -9.11
CA MET A 168 -0.64 21.87 -10.33
C MET A 168 -0.80 23.38 -10.25
N PRO A 169 0.29 24.15 -10.25
CA PRO A 169 0.27 25.60 -10.02
C PRO A 169 -0.49 26.39 -11.10
N GLU A 170 -1.30 27.35 -10.68
CA GLU A 170 -1.94 28.37 -11.54
C GLU A 170 -1.21 29.72 -11.47
N LYS A 171 -0.35 29.90 -10.48
CA LYS A 171 0.50 31.07 -10.26
C LYS A 171 1.83 30.61 -9.67
N PHE A 172 2.75 31.52 -9.46
CA PHE A 172 3.98 31.18 -8.74
C PHE A 172 3.65 30.74 -7.30
N GLU A 173 4.18 29.57 -6.92
CA GLU A 173 4.11 29.03 -5.57
C GLU A 173 5.41 28.31 -5.20
N ALA A 174 5.73 28.35 -3.92
CA ALA A 174 6.85 27.63 -3.36
C ALA A 174 6.46 27.06 -1.99
N HIS A 175 6.76 25.78 -1.77
CA HIS A 175 6.42 25.06 -0.56
C HIS A 175 7.65 24.39 0.02
N VAL A 176 7.84 24.48 1.33
CA VAL A 176 8.91 23.75 2.04
C VAL A 176 8.29 23.16 3.30
N ALA A 177 8.53 21.90 3.57
CA ALA A 177 8.13 21.26 4.83
C ALA A 177 9.31 20.49 5.44
N VAL A 178 9.38 20.52 6.77
CA VAL A 178 10.32 19.70 7.54
C VAL A 178 9.58 19.11 8.72
N ASP A 179 9.63 17.80 8.85
CA ASP A 179 8.98 17.02 9.88
C ASP A 179 9.99 16.11 10.58
N GLY A 180 9.79 15.86 11.86
CA GLY A 180 10.55 14.91 12.63
C GLY A 180 9.64 14.06 13.49
N PHE A 181 10.06 12.83 13.77
CA PHE A 181 9.35 11.92 14.66
C PHE A 181 10.31 11.13 15.54
N THR A 182 9.78 10.68 16.67
CA THR A 182 10.52 9.82 17.60
C THR A 182 9.58 8.96 18.43
N GLN A 183 9.98 7.69 18.65
CA GLN A 183 9.29 6.74 19.51
C GLN A 183 10.25 6.02 20.44
N HIS A 184 9.82 5.74 21.66
CA HIS A 184 10.47 4.77 22.53
C HIS A 184 9.76 3.43 22.38
N PHE A 185 10.47 2.42 21.87
CA PHE A 185 9.91 1.08 21.64
C PHE A 185 10.46 0.08 22.65
N LYS A 186 9.54 -0.64 23.31
CA LYS A 186 9.89 -1.64 24.29
C LYS A 186 9.09 -2.91 24.13
N LEU A 187 9.74 -3.99 23.67
CA LEU A 187 9.12 -5.29 23.46
C LEU A 187 10.20 -6.39 23.37
N TYR A 188 10.02 -7.51 24.08
CA TYR A 188 10.88 -8.69 24.01
C TYR A 188 12.39 -8.38 24.02
N GLY A 189 12.85 -7.57 24.98
CA GLY A 189 14.25 -7.22 25.15
C GLY A 189 14.75 -6.06 24.30
N ALA A 190 14.05 -5.71 23.22
CA ALA A 190 14.26 -4.40 22.60
C ALA A 190 13.76 -3.32 23.55
N ASP A 191 14.57 -2.33 23.84
CA ASP A 191 14.26 -1.17 24.69
C ASP A 191 15.11 0.00 24.19
N ASP A 192 14.66 0.65 23.12
CA ASP A 192 15.43 1.64 22.41
C ASP A 192 14.57 2.74 21.82
N GLN A 193 15.20 3.81 21.34
CA GLN A 193 14.57 4.94 20.71
C GLN A 193 14.79 4.91 19.20
N PHE A 194 13.68 5.03 18.46
CA PHE A 194 13.66 5.06 17.00
C PHE A 194 13.13 6.41 16.54
N SER A 195 13.81 7.04 15.61
CA SER A 195 13.49 8.38 15.15
C SER A 195 13.76 8.54 13.67
N GLY A 196 13.24 9.60 13.08
CA GLY A 196 13.49 9.96 11.71
C GLY A 196 13.10 11.40 11.41
N GLY A 197 13.45 11.83 10.22
CA GLY A 197 13.16 13.15 9.69
C GLY A 197 12.66 13.07 8.24
N HIS A 198 11.82 13.99 7.87
CA HIS A 198 11.29 14.15 6.52
C HIS A 198 11.43 15.61 6.10
N GLY A 199 11.82 15.84 4.87
CA GLY A 199 11.91 17.16 4.28
C GLY A 199 11.43 17.17 2.84
N SER A 200 10.63 18.15 2.47
CA SER A 200 10.20 18.33 1.09
C SER A 200 10.29 19.78 0.66
N ALA A 201 10.51 20.00 -0.63
CA ALA A 201 10.47 21.31 -1.25
C ALA A 201 9.84 21.24 -2.62
N ALA A 202 8.91 22.14 -2.92
CA ALA A 202 8.28 22.25 -4.21
C ALA A 202 8.28 23.69 -4.70
N ILE A 203 8.45 23.86 -6.01
CA ILE A 203 8.35 25.15 -6.69
C ILE A 203 7.60 24.98 -8.00
N GLY A 204 6.69 25.86 -8.28
CA GLY A 204 5.95 25.84 -9.52
C GLY A 204 5.37 27.18 -9.92
N SER A 205 4.92 27.25 -11.16
CA SER A 205 4.28 28.45 -11.71
C SER A 205 3.51 28.13 -12.97
N LYS A 206 2.63 29.04 -13.35
CA LYS A 206 2.02 29.07 -14.69
C LYS A 206 2.52 30.32 -15.42
N TYR A 207 3.06 30.12 -16.61
CA TYR A 207 3.43 31.20 -17.51
C TYR A 207 2.71 31.03 -18.84
N ASN A 208 1.76 31.92 -19.11
CA ASN A 208 0.79 31.79 -20.20
C ASN A 208 0.09 30.43 -20.14
N ASP A 209 0.29 29.59 -21.17
CA ASP A 209 -0.34 28.27 -21.33
C ASP A 209 0.49 27.13 -20.71
N LEU A 210 1.68 27.41 -20.19
CA LEU A 210 2.58 26.40 -19.60
C LEU A 210 2.57 26.50 -18.07
N SER A 211 2.16 25.44 -17.43
CA SER A 211 2.32 25.24 -15.98
C SER A 211 3.43 24.23 -15.72
N PHE A 212 4.20 24.43 -14.66
CA PHE A 212 5.20 23.46 -14.21
C PHE A 212 5.21 23.34 -12.69
N LEU A 213 5.56 22.16 -12.20
CA LEU A 213 5.87 21.89 -10.80
C LEU A 213 7.13 21.01 -10.74
N ILE A 214 8.05 21.37 -9.85
CA ILE A 214 9.20 20.55 -9.48
C ILE A 214 9.09 20.30 -7.98
N ASN A 215 9.12 19.05 -7.57
CA ASN A 215 9.14 18.65 -6.17
C ASN A 215 10.33 17.74 -5.88
N ILE A 216 10.90 17.88 -4.68
CA ILE A 216 11.89 16.98 -4.10
C ILE A 216 11.44 16.61 -2.69
N ASP A 217 11.70 15.37 -2.31
CA ASP A 217 11.30 14.80 -1.02
C ASP A 217 12.40 13.89 -0.49
N HIS A 218 12.69 13.98 0.80
CA HIS A 218 13.72 13.20 1.48
C HIS A 218 13.18 12.67 2.79
N LEU A 219 13.31 11.37 3.02
CA LEU A 219 12.94 10.69 4.27
C LEU A 219 14.12 9.88 4.78
N ASP A 220 14.53 10.11 6.02
CA ASP A 220 15.48 9.29 6.78
C ASP A 220 14.73 8.71 7.98
N SER A 221 14.62 7.38 8.08
CA SER A 221 13.81 6.71 9.08
C SER A 221 14.49 5.49 9.67
N HIS A 222 14.55 5.44 10.99
CA HIS A 222 14.92 4.26 11.76
C HIS A 222 13.66 3.58 12.29
N GLY A 223 13.36 2.39 11.76
CA GLY A 223 12.21 1.57 12.14
C GLY A 223 12.49 0.68 13.35
N GLN A 224 11.48 0.46 14.18
CA GLN A 224 11.55 -0.52 15.27
C GLN A 224 11.65 -1.97 14.72
N PRO A 225 12.09 -2.96 15.55
CA PRO A 225 12.14 -4.36 15.15
C PRO A 225 10.83 -4.86 14.56
N GLN A 226 10.88 -5.44 13.37
CA GLN A 226 9.69 -5.94 12.67
C GLN A 226 9.38 -7.40 13.03
N THR A 227 10.40 -8.17 13.39
CA THR A 227 10.26 -9.58 13.75
C THR A 227 11.24 -9.98 14.86
N PHE A 228 11.01 -11.16 15.43
CA PHE A 228 11.87 -11.71 16.49
C PHE A 228 12.25 -13.16 16.16
N GLY A 229 13.53 -13.47 16.30
CA GLY A 229 14.05 -14.83 16.17
C GLY A 229 13.67 -15.71 17.36
N ASN A 230 13.46 -16.99 17.10
CA ASN A 230 13.06 -17.96 18.10
C ASN A 230 14.02 -19.14 18.17
N ALA A 231 14.17 -19.72 19.36
CA ALA A 231 14.73 -21.04 19.52
C ALA A 231 13.60 -22.08 19.35
N VAL A 232 13.75 -22.93 18.35
CA VAL A 232 12.83 -24.02 18.03
C VAL A 232 13.38 -25.32 18.61
N ARG A 233 12.58 -26.02 19.44
CA ARG A 233 12.99 -27.31 20.01
C ARG A 233 13.25 -28.31 18.88
N ALA A 234 14.44 -28.88 18.88
CA ALA A 234 14.82 -29.93 17.92
C ALA A 234 14.08 -31.24 18.24
N ALA A 235 13.50 -31.88 17.23
CA ALA A 235 12.82 -33.15 17.40
C ALA A 235 13.81 -34.29 17.66
N SER A 236 15.03 -34.21 17.11
CA SER A 236 16.10 -35.23 17.25
C SER A 236 17.46 -34.63 16.86
N GLY A 237 18.54 -35.37 17.02
CA GLY A 237 19.87 -35.06 16.54
C GLY A 237 20.73 -34.19 17.47
N GLY A 238 20.15 -33.54 18.47
CA GLY A 238 20.87 -32.75 19.45
C GLY A 238 21.58 -33.64 20.48
N THR A 239 22.88 -33.36 20.72
CA THR A 239 23.68 -34.00 21.75
C THR A 239 24.55 -32.95 22.46
N LEU A 240 25.12 -33.29 23.62
CA LEU A 240 26.07 -32.41 24.29
C LEU A 240 27.29 -32.07 23.42
N ALA A 241 27.72 -33.02 22.59
CA ALA A 241 28.88 -32.87 21.73
C ALA A 241 28.69 -31.93 20.53
N ASN A 242 27.46 -31.82 20.00
CA ASN A 242 27.09 -30.97 18.86
C ASN A 242 26.31 -29.74 19.25
N SER A 243 26.21 -29.41 20.53
CA SER A 243 25.44 -28.27 21.04
C SER A 243 26.32 -27.29 21.81
N THR A 244 25.97 -26.00 21.71
CA THR A 244 26.61 -24.91 22.46
C THR A 244 25.73 -24.52 23.65
N LEU A 245 26.29 -24.43 24.86
CA LEU A 245 25.63 -23.88 26.02
C LEU A 245 25.55 -22.35 25.86
N VAL A 246 24.33 -21.81 25.98
CA VAL A 246 24.08 -20.37 25.87
C VAL A 246 23.34 -19.84 27.09
N THR A 247 23.49 -18.55 27.31
CA THR A 247 22.73 -17.75 28.28
C THR A 247 21.96 -16.67 27.54
N GLY A 248 20.95 -16.07 28.18
CA GLY A 248 20.09 -15.05 27.56
C GLY A 248 18.82 -15.68 26.94
N GLY A 249 18.17 -14.89 26.09
CA GLY A 249 16.86 -15.23 25.53
C GLY A 249 15.71 -14.95 26.50
N ILE A 250 14.51 -14.76 25.95
CA ILE A 250 13.31 -14.41 26.71
C ILE A 250 12.29 -15.54 26.57
N ARG A 251 11.92 -16.14 27.69
CA ARG A 251 10.88 -17.17 27.72
C ARG A 251 9.50 -16.53 27.50
N ASP A 252 8.73 -17.09 26.57
CA ASP A 252 7.45 -16.60 26.14
C ASP A 252 6.54 -17.78 25.75
N ILE A 253 5.27 -17.48 25.48
CA ILE A 253 4.29 -18.43 24.96
C ILE A 253 3.86 -17.96 23.59
N ASP A 254 3.93 -18.84 22.60
CA ASP A 254 3.56 -18.53 21.23
C ASP A 254 2.03 -18.39 21.02
N THR A 255 1.63 -18.04 19.84
CA THR A 255 0.22 -17.87 19.45
C THR A 255 -0.60 -19.15 19.51
N THR A 256 0.02 -20.32 19.57
CA THR A 256 -0.63 -21.64 19.72
C THR A 256 -0.64 -22.12 21.15
N GLY A 257 -0.19 -21.30 22.11
CA GLY A 257 -0.12 -21.64 23.55
C GLY A 257 1.11 -22.46 23.94
N LYS A 258 2.10 -22.63 23.05
CA LYS A 258 3.31 -23.41 23.33
C LYS A 258 4.45 -22.55 23.86
N PRO A 259 5.26 -23.07 24.82
CA PRO A 259 6.45 -22.39 25.27
C PRO A 259 7.45 -22.16 24.13
N ARG A 260 8.01 -20.95 24.05
CA ARG A 260 9.11 -20.58 23.15
C ARG A 260 10.16 -19.75 23.86
N ILE A 261 11.31 -19.58 23.22
CA ILE A 261 12.36 -18.67 23.67
C ILE A 261 12.67 -17.71 22.54
N ILE A 262 12.48 -16.42 22.76
CA ILE A 262 12.84 -15.36 21.84
C ILE A 262 14.32 -15.07 22.01
N THR A 263 15.09 -15.05 20.91
CA THR A 263 16.54 -15.07 20.89
C THR A 263 17.19 -13.87 20.23
N SER A 264 16.43 -13.10 19.48
CA SER A 264 16.92 -11.91 18.77
C SER A 264 15.79 -11.01 18.33
N THR A 265 16.10 -9.74 18.04
CA THR A 265 15.33 -8.87 17.15
C THR A 265 15.83 -9.04 15.72
N THR A 266 14.95 -8.84 14.73
CA THR A 266 15.32 -8.86 13.31
C THR A 266 14.49 -7.84 12.54
N GLY A 267 15.00 -7.36 11.38
CA GLY A 267 14.34 -6.35 10.57
C GLY A 267 14.25 -5.00 11.31
N ILE A 268 15.35 -4.55 11.89
CA ILE A 268 15.51 -3.18 12.36
C ILE A 268 16.03 -2.41 11.16
N ASP A 269 15.11 -1.79 10.42
CA ASP A 269 15.45 -1.13 9.16
C ASP A 269 15.83 0.33 9.39
N HIS A 270 16.97 0.74 8.86
CA HIS A 270 17.29 2.13 8.58
C HIS A 270 17.06 2.37 7.10
N THR A 271 16.16 3.27 6.77
CA THR A 271 15.71 3.53 5.41
C THR A 271 15.90 5.00 5.05
N ILE A 272 16.56 5.25 3.92
CA ILE A 272 16.69 6.57 3.31
C ILE A 272 15.94 6.52 1.98
N GLN A 273 14.98 7.41 1.78
CA GLN A 273 14.22 7.49 0.55
C GLN A 273 14.28 8.91 -0.01
N ASP A 274 14.58 9.01 -1.29
CA ASP A 274 14.59 10.25 -2.05
C ASP A 274 13.58 10.18 -3.18
N ASN A 275 12.79 11.23 -3.35
CA ASN A 275 11.86 11.37 -4.46
C ASN A 275 12.11 12.68 -5.18
N ALA A 276 12.00 12.67 -6.50
CA ALA A 276 11.99 13.88 -7.32
C ALA A 276 10.89 13.76 -8.38
N THR A 277 10.04 14.78 -8.48
CA THR A 277 8.95 14.84 -9.46
C THR A 277 9.05 16.10 -10.28
N ILE A 278 8.86 15.97 -11.59
CA ILE A 278 8.73 17.09 -12.53
C ILE A 278 7.41 16.91 -13.27
N LYS A 279 6.56 17.94 -13.23
CA LYS A 279 5.29 17.99 -13.98
C LYS A 279 5.27 19.20 -14.88
N LEU A 280 4.88 18.97 -16.12
CA LEU A 280 4.69 20.01 -17.11
C LEU A 280 3.28 19.86 -17.68
N ALA A 281 2.47 20.92 -17.66
CA ALA A 281 1.16 20.95 -18.30
C ALA A 281 1.09 22.11 -19.28
N TYR A 282 0.63 21.84 -20.48
CA TYR A 282 0.48 22.83 -21.54
C TYR A 282 -0.97 22.88 -22.02
N ASP A 283 -1.60 24.04 -21.86
CA ASP A 283 -2.94 24.31 -22.35
C ASP A 283 -2.88 24.58 -23.86
N ILE A 284 -3.07 23.54 -24.69
CA ILE A 284 -3.07 23.64 -26.15
C ILE A 284 -4.22 24.55 -26.61
N SER A 285 -5.33 24.51 -25.88
CA SER A 285 -6.47 25.40 -26.00
C SER A 285 -7.17 25.53 -24.63
N PRO A 286 -8.14 26.43 -24.45
CA PRO A 286 -8.91 26.52 -23.20
C PRO A 286 -9.59 25.22 -22.76
N THR A 287 -9.73 24.27 -23.67
CA THR A 287 -10.44 23.00 -23.42
C THR A 287 -9.58 21.76 -23.72
N LEU A 288 -8.31 21.92 -24.03
CA LEU A 288 -7.39 20.81 -24.35
C LEU A 288 -6.04 21.02 -23.67
N GLN A 289 -5.68 20.11 -22.80
CA GLN A 289 -4.41 20.15 -22.06
C GLN A 289 -3.58 18.89 -22.32
N ALA A 290 -2.28 19.07 -22.54
CA ALA A 290 -1.28 18.02 -22.50
C ALA A 290 -0.48 18.12 -21.21
N LYS A 291 -0.22 16.97 -20.55
CA LYS A 291 0.59 16.90 -19.33
C LYS A 291 1.66 15.83 -19.47
N TYR A 292 2.89 16.15 -19.07
CA TYR A 292 3.98 15.21 -18.89
C TYR A 292 4.39 15.18 -17.42
N SER A 293 4.58 13.99 -16.88
CA SER A 293 5.03 13.76 -15.52
C SER A 293 6.24 12.82 -15.52
N LEU A 294 7.28 13.20 -14.80
CA LEU A 294 8.48 12.40 -14.55
C LEU A 294 8.65 12.23 -13.05
N GLY A 295 8.70 11.00 -12.59
CA GLY A 295 9.00 10.63 -11.21
C GLY A 295 10.29 9.82 -11.12
N LEU A 296 11.13 10.14 -10.14
CA LEU A 296 12.28 9.36 -9.71
C LEU A 296 12.12 9.04 -8.24
N TRP A 297 12.25 7.78 -7.88
CA TRP A 297 12.32 7.35 -6.49
C TRP A 297 13.58 6.51 -6.27
N GLN A 298 14.33 6.86 -5.23
CA GLN A 298 15.51 6.13 -4.79
C GLN A 298 15.31 5.68 -3.35
N ASN A 299 15.84 4.50 -3.02
CA ASN A 299 15.84 3.97 -1.67
C ASN A 299 17.15 3.26 -1.37
N ASP A 300 17.68 3.52 -0.18
CA ASP A 300 18.79 2.81 0.44
C ASP A 300 18.32 2.33 1.81
N SER A 301 18.39 1.04 2.09
CA SER A 301 17.93 0.48 3.36
C SER A 301 18.84 -0.61 3.89
N ASP A 302 19.23 -0.47 5.15
CA ASP A 302 19.95 -1.45 5.93
C ASP A 302 19.06 -2.09 6.98
N GLY A 303 18.92 -3.42 6.94
CA GLY A 303 18.22 -4.21 7.95
C GLY A 303 19.19 -4.85 8.93
N SER A 304 19.13 -4.47 10.18
CA SER A 304 19.99 -5.00 11.25
C SER A 304 19.31 -6.03 12.14
N VAL A 305 20.11 -6.72 12.98
CA VAL A 305 19.66 -7.80 13.86
C VAL A 305 20.43 -7.72 15.18
N ASP A 306 19.73 -7.81 16.32
CA ASP A 306 20.36 -7.89 17.64
C ASP A 306 20.14 -9.25 18.29
N GLY A 307 21.23 -9.91 18.72
CA GLY A 307 21.18 -11.21 19.34
C GLY A 307 21.22 -11.15 20.86
N TYR A 308 20.36 -11.92 21.50
CA TYR A 308 20.26 -12.01 22.97
C TYR A 308 21.06 -13.15 23.56
N LEU A 309 21.42 -14.15 22.75
CA LEU A 309 22.14 -15.32 23.22
C LEU A 309 23.62 -15.07 23.26
N LYS A 310 24.25 -15.41 24.40
CA LYS A 310 25.71 -15.35 24.59
C LYS A 310 26.24 -16.73 24.89
N THR A 311 27.39 -17.08 24.26
CA THR A 311 28.19 -18.24 24.60
C THR A 311 28.96 -18.03 25.92
N ALA A 312 29.62 -19.08 26.45
CA ALA A 312 30.46 -18.95 27.63
C ALA A 312 31.66 -17.98 27.44
N SER A 313 32.09 -17.76 26.19
CA SER A 313 33.12 -16.77 25.85
C SER A 313 32.55 -15.33 25.67
N GLY A 314 31.25 -15.12 25.85
CA GLY A 314 30.57 -13.81 25.63
C GLY A 314 30.18 -13.53 24.21
N GLN A 315 30.45 -14.41 23.27
CA GLN A 315 30.15 -14.26 21.86
C GLN A 315 28.62 -14.34 21.61
N THR A 316 28.08 -13.46 20.78
CA THR A 316 26.67 -13.48 20.37
C THR A 316 26.41 -14.62 19.39
N LEU A 317 25.31 -15.37 19.61
CA LEU A 317 24.90 -16.45 18.72
C LEU A 317 23.50 -16.19 18.17
N LEU A 318 23.40 -16.06 16.84
CA LEU A 318 22.14 -15.72 16.14
C LEU A 318 21.57 -16.91 15.35
N ASN A 319 22.41 -17.80 14.86
CA ASN A 319 21.99 -18.94 14.04
C ASN A 319 22.77 -20.21 14.41
N THR A 320 22.14 -21.37 14.17
CA THR A 320 22.75 -22.69 14.43
C THR A 320 23.16 -23.42 13.16
N THR A 321 22.98 -22.85 11.98
CA THR A 321 23.40 -23.46 10.71
C THR A 321 24.65 -22.75 10.19
N ALA A 322 25.79 -23.43 10.20
CA ALA A 322 27.03 -22.93 9.66
C ALA A 322 27.63 -23.94 8.67
N GLY A 323 27.97 -23.50 7.46
CA GLY A 323 28.59 -24.35 6.42
C GLY A 323 27.80 -25.62 6.06
N GLY A 324 26.46 -25.56 6.11
CA GLY A 324 25.59 -26.70 5.81
C GLY A 324 25.43 -27.72 6.94
N THR A 325 26.06 -27.49 8.10
CA THR A 325 25.95 -28.37 9.28
C THR A 325 25.07 -27.70 10.32
N THR A 326 23.96 -28.35 10.71
CA THR A 326 23.12 -27.89 11.80
C THR A 326 23.80 -28.18 13.12
N ARG A 327 24.07 -27.13 13.90
CA ARG A 327 24.49 -27.23 15.30
C ARG A 327 23.27 -26.94 16.19
N PHE A 328 23.37 -27.24 17.46
CA PHE A 328 22.28 -26.99 18.40
C PHE A 328 22.74 -26.02 19.49
N VAL A 329 21.79 -25.37 20.11
CA VAL A 329 21.99 -24.66 21.38
C VAL A 329 21.26 -25.38 22.50
N ARG A 330 21.73 -25.23 23.71
CA ARG A 330 21.10 -25.68 24.95
C ARG A 330 21.16 -24.59 26.01
N PHE A 331 20.15 -24.54 26.84
CA PHE A 331 20.07 -23.60 27.95
C PHE A 331 20.36 -24.31 29.26
N ALA A 332 20.98 -23.62 30.20
CA ALA A 332 21.28 -24.20 31.52
C ALA A 332 20.00 -24.65 32.23
N GLY A 333 20.00 -25.91 32.75
CA GLY A 333 18.83 -26.50 33.42
C GLY A 333 17.71 -26.97 32.49
N ASP A 334 17.86 -26.86 31.18
CA ASP A 334 16.89 -27.33 30.19
C ASP A 334 17.45 -28.60 29.50
N PRO A 335 16.73 -29.74 29.53
CA PRO A 335 17.20 -30.98 28.91
C PRO A 335 17.10 -31.01 27.40
N ASN A 336 16.48 -30.00 26.78
CA ASN A 336 16.21 -29.96 25.35
C ASN A 336 17.32 -29.27 24.57
N PHE A 337 17.39 -29.63 23.29
CA PHE A 337 18.26 -28.99 22.30
C PHE A 337 17.39 -28.15 21.36
N TYR A 338 17.93 -27.04 20.88
CA TYR A 338 17.21 -26.08 20.05
C TYR A 338 18.02 -25.70 18.82
N THR A 339 17.31 -25.39 17.75
CA THR A 339 17.83 -24.67 16.58
C THR A 339 17.34 -23.23 16.62
N LEU A 340 18.12 -22.31 16.07
CA LEU A 340 17.77 -20.88 16.03
C LEU A 340 17.24 -20.50 14.66
N THR A 341 16.22 -19.63 14.62
CA THR A 341 15.56 -19.13 13.42
C THR A 341 15.69 -17.60 13.34
N ALA A 342 16.89 -17.09 13.16
CA ALA A 342 17.09 -15.66 12.89
C ALA A 342 17.36 -15.46 11.40
N THR A 343 16.76 -14.42 10.81
CA THR A 343 17.18 -13.90 9.51
C THR A 343 18.47 -13.11 9.68
N GLY A 344 19.36 -13.16 8.68
CA GLY A 344 20.58 -12.34 8.64
C GLY A 344 20.26 -10.86 8.38
N PRO A 345 21.26 -9.97 8.45
CA PRO A 345 21.11 -8.59 8.02
C PRO A 345 20.89 -8.54 6.52
N SER A 346 20.36 -7.42 6.10
CA SER A 346 20.10 -7.14 4.69
C SER A 346 20.52 -5.73 4.33
N HIS A 347 20.84 -5.54 3.07
CA HIS A 347 21.04 -4.25 2.45
C HIS A 347 20.28 -4.23 1.13
N SER A 348 19.56 -3.13 0.84
CA SER A 348 18.81 -3.00 -0.40
C SER A 348 18.94 -1.61 -0.98
N GLU A 349 19.13 -1.54 -2.29
CA GLU A 349 19.09 -0.29 -3.02
C GLU A 349 18.08 -0.40 -4.16
N SER A 350 17.34 0.69 -4.39
CA SER A 350 16.38 0.79 -5.49
C SER A 350 16.48 2.16 -6.15
N GLU A 351 16.34 2.19 -7.47
CA GLU A 351 16.14 3.41 -8.28
C GLU A 351 15.07 3.11 -9.32
N HIS A 352 13.92 3.75 -9.17
CA HIS A 352 12.78 3.54 -10.04
C HIS A 352 12.38 4.83 -10.73
N TRP A 353 12.02 4.70 -12.01
CA TRP A 353 11.55 5.80 -12.85
C TRP A 353 10.11 5.61 -13.27
N MET A 354 9.36 6.71 -13.32
CA MET A 354 8.00 6.73 -13.85
C MET A 354 7.87 7.87 -14.85
N HIS A 355 7.42 7.53 -16.05
CA HIS A 355 7.07 8.49 -17.09
C HIS A 355 5.57 8.44 -17.34
N GLY A 356 4.93 9.59 -17.39
CA GLY A 356 3.52 9.72 -17.71
C GLY A 356 3.28 10.81 -18.75
N LEU A 357 2.42 10.51 -19.72
CA LEU A 357 1.95 11.46 -20.71
C LEU A 357 0.44 11.40 -20.77
N SER A 358 -0.23 12.53 -20.64
CA SER A 358 -1.67 12.61 -20.81
C SER A 358 -2.07 13.74 -21.76
N LEU A 359 -3.15 13.51 -22.51
CA LEU A 359 -3.83 14.50 -23.33
C LEU A 359 -5.32 14.41 -22.99
N LYS A 360 -5.90 15.49 -22.46
CA LYS A 360 -7.29 15.53 -21.98
C LYS A 360 -8.02 16.73 -22.56
N SER A 361 -9.23 16.50 -23.04
CA SER A 361 -10.17 17.56 -23.35
C SER A 361 -11.20 17.75 -22.22
N ASN A 362 -11.67 18.97 -22.07
CA ASN A 362 -12.75 19.35 -21.14
C ASN A 362 -13.58 20.45 -21.79
N THR A 363 -14.38 20.05 -22.76
CA THR A 363 -15.18 21.00 -23.57
C THR A 363 -16.49 21.34 -22.90
N ASP A 364 -16.95 20.53 -21.91
CA ASP A 364 -18.32 20.53 -21.38
C ASP A 364 -19.40 20.39 -22.49
N GLY A 365 -18.97 20.06 -23.70
CA GLY A 365 -19.78 19.93 -24.90
C GLY A 365 -20.09 18.48 -25.26
N LYS A 366 -20.34 18.24 -26.56
CA LYS A 366 -20.78 16.95 -27.10
C LYS A 366 -19.74 15.84 -26.97
N TRP A 367 -18.47 16.18 -27.10
CA TRP A 367 -17.38 15.23 -27.08
C TRP A 367 -16.24 15.67 -26.17
N ASP A 368 -15.78 14.73 -25.36
CA ASP A 368 -14.49 14.83 -24.68
C ASP A 368 -13.68 13.56 -24.92
N PHE A 369 -12.37 13.66 -24.80
CA PHE A 369 -11.46 12.55 -24.93
C PHE A 369 -10.29 12.65 -23.95
N GLU A 370 -9.74 11.50 -23.63
CA GLU A 370 -8.59 11.36 -22.77
C GLU A 370 -7.67 10.27 -23.32
N ALA A 371 -6.37 10.55 -23.37
CA ALA A 371 -5.33 9.59 -23.68
C ALA A 371 -4.26 9.66 -22.58
N VAL A 372 -3.98 8.56 -21.91
CA VAL A 372 -2.96 8.46 -20.85
C VAL A 372 -2.05 7.30 -21.16
N ALA A 373 -0.73 7.55 -21.18
CA ALA A 373 0.29 6.53 -21.32
C ALA A 373 1.28 6.61 -20.17
N SER A 374 1.68 5.48 -19.61
CA SER A 374 2.70 5.42 -18.56
C SER A 374 3.72 4.31 -18.78
N LEU A 375 4.92 4.55 -18.27
CA LEU A 375 6.01 3.58 -18.16
C LEU A 375 6.57 3.66 -16.74
N TYR A 376 6.68 2.52 -16.10
CA TYR A 376 7.37 2.36 -14.82
C TYR A 376 8.50 1.36 -14.97
N ASP A 377 9.70 1.73 -14.57
CA ASP A 377 10.90 0.94 -14.73
C ASP A 377 11.71 0.88 -13.43
N GLN A 378 12.13 -0.33 -13.05
CA GLN A 378 13.06 -0.59 -11.96
C GLN A 378 14.48 -0.61 -12.55
N ASN A 379 15.06 0.58 -12.72
CA ASN A 379 16.41 0.75 -13.30
C ASN A 379 17.50 0.16 -12.40
N LYS A 380 17.26 0.12 -11.08
CA LYS A 380 18.06 -0.55 -10.08
C LYS A 380 17.12 -1.08 -9.00
N ASP A 381 17.18 -2.37 -8.72
CA ASP A 381 16.44 -2.97 -7.60
C ASP A 381 17.14 -4.22 -7.13
N PHE A 382 17.86 -4.13 -6.01
CA PHE A 382 18.50 -5.31 -5.44
C PHE A 382 18.37 -5.41 -3.93
N VAL A 383 18.42 -6.65 -3.46
CA VAL A 383 18.47 -6.99 -2.04
C VAL A 383 19.61 -7.96 -1.78
N ARG A 384 20.47 -7.63 -0.84
CA ARG A 384 21.55 -8.46 -0.33
C ARG A 384 21.16 -8.98 1.04
N THR A 385 21.42 -10.25 1.32
CA THR A 385 21.12 -10.84 2.64
C THR A 385 22.22 -11.80 3.03
N ALA A 386 22.74 -11.68 4.24
CA ALA A 386 23.69 -12.63 4.79
C ALA A 386 23.01 -13.97 5.10
N VAL A 387 23.59 -15.08 4.65
CA VAL A 387 23.07 -16.43 4.95
C VAL A 387 23.53 -16.90 6.33
N GLN A 388 24.67 -16.40 6.84
CA GLN A 388 25.18 -16.73 8.15
C GLN A 388 25.02 -15.57 9.11
N ALA A 389 24.19 -15.73 10.10
CA ALA A 389 23.93 -14.70 11.09
C ALA A 389 25.09 -14.45 12.07
N ASN A 390 26.07 -15.34 12.18
CA ASN A 390 27.30 -15.09 12.96
C ASN A 390 28.24 -14.07 12.32
N ALA A 391 27.84 -13.48 11.20
CA ALA A 391 28.53 -12.43 10.48
C ALA A 391 28.64 -11.10 11.26
N PHE A 392 28.14 -11.03 12.50
CA PHE A 392 28.02 -9.76 13.24
C PHE A 392 29.07 -9.51 14.29
N ASP A 393 29.92 -10.47 14.59
CA ASP A 393 30.66 -10.45 15.86
C ASP A 393 31.92 -9.60 15.88
N ASP A 394 32.38 -9.05 14.74
CA ASP A 394 33.63 -8.30 14.70
C ASP A 394 33.77 -7.23 13.61
N GLY A 395 32.66 -6.72 13.09
CA GLY A 395 32.63 -5.63 12.08
C GLY A 395 33.27 -5.98 10.73
N GLU A 396 34.35 -6.74 10.68
CA GLU A 396 34.99 -7.19 9.45
C GLU A 396 34.60 -8.62 9.02
N GLY A 397 34.30 -9.52 9.92
CA GLY A 397 33.80 -10.86 9.62
C GLY A 397 32.43 -10.88 8.98
N ALA A 398 31.58 -9.93 9.35
CA ALA A 398 30.28 -9.67 8.76
C ALA A 398 30.36 -9.38 7.24
N VAL A 399 31.34 -8.63 6.84
CA VAL A 399 31.56 -8.18 5.46
C VAL A 399 32.04 -9.32 4.55
N ARG A 400 32.55 -10.41 5.11
CA ARG A 400 33.15 -11.53 4.35
C ARG A 400 32.28 -12.77 4.28
N SER A 401 31.12 -12.79 4.94
CA SER A 401 30.30 -13.99 4.94
C SER A 401 29.51 -14.16 3.63
N ALA A 402 29.26 -15.42 3.30
CA ALA A 402 28.42 -15.77 2.16
C ALA A 402 26.98 -15.27 2.35
N GLY A 403 26.33 -14.98 1.25
CA GLY A 403 24.95 -14.50 1.25
C GLY A 403 24.24 -14.75 -0.04
N THR A 404 23.13 -14.05 -0.20
CA THR A 404 22.37 -13.99 -1.45
C THR A 404 22.33 -12.56 -1.96
N TYR A 405 22.37 -12.42 -3.27
CA TYR A 405 22.12 -11.20 -4.02
C TYR A 405 20.92 -11.44 -4.91
N VAL A 406 19.85 -10.68 -4.69
CA VAL A 406 18.64 -10.70 -5.50
C VAL A 406 18.64 -9.45 -6.35
N ASN A 407 18.57 -9.61 -7.66
CA ASN A 407 18.47 -8.52 -8.63
C ASN A 407 17.11 -8.55 -9.31
N GLY A 408 16.41 -7.40 -9.33
CA GLY A 408 15.12 -7.18 -9.97
C GLY A 408 15.17 -6.11 -11.07
N GLU A 409 16.37 -5.69 -11.49
CA GLU A 409 16.57 -4.71 -12.57
C GLU A 409 15.87 -5.17 -13.86
N GLY A 410 15.25 -4.24 -14.60
CA GLY A 410 14.46 -4.52 -15.81
C GLY A 410 13.00 -4.91 -15.54
N THR A 411 12.62 -5.09 -14.27
CA THR A 411 11.23 -5.31 -13.87
C THR A 411 10.43 -4.02 -14.00
N GLY A 412 9.21 -4.10 -14.57
CA GLY A 412 8.39 -2.89 -14.72
C GLY A 412 7.05 -3.13 -15.37
N TRP A 413 6.39 -2.03 -15.76
CA TRP A 413 5.13 -2.08 -16.49
C TRP A 413 4.92 -0.86 -17.36
N LYS A 414 4.04 -1.02 -18.35
CA LYS A 414 3.56 0.06 -19.20
C LYS A 414 2.05 -0.01 -19.37
N THR A 415 1.41 1.15 -19.44
CA THR A 415 -0.04 1.28 -19.64
C THR A 415 -0.38 2.26 -20.75
N LEU A 416 -1.53 2.04 -21.37
CA LEU A 416 -2.17 2.98 -22.29
C LEU A 416 -3.68 2.94 -22.06
N ASP A 417 -4.27 4.07 -21.75
CA ASP A 417 -5.71 4.27 -21.62
C ASP A 417 -6.17 5.31 -22.64
N LEU A 418 -7.16 4.93 -23.44
CA LEU A 418 -7.83 5.82 -24.39
C LEU A 418 -9.30 5.84 -24.03
N ARG A 419 -9.86 7.03 -23.81
CA ARG A 419 -11.25 7.22 -23.45
C ARG A 419 -11.90 8.30 -24.30
N GLY A 420 -13.15 8.07 -24.69
CA GLY A 420 -14.05 9.05 -25.27
C GLY A 420 -15.31 9.16 -24.43
N ASP A 421 -15.77 10.38 -24.21
CA ASP A 421 -17.05 10.70 -23.57
C ASP A 421 -17.95 11.40 -24.58
N PHE A 422 -19.16 10.86 -24.78
CA PHE A 422 -20.14 11.37 -25.71
C PHE A 422 -21.43 11.77 -25.01
N ARG A 423 -21.88 13.00 -25.23
CA ARG A 423 -23.10 13.60 -24.68
C ARG A 423 -23.99 14.02 -25.86
N PRO A 424 -25.05 13.24 -26.21
CA PRO A 424 -25.87 13.52 -27.39
C PRO A 424 -26.48 14.93 -27.43
N ASP A 425 -26.91 15.46 -26.29
CA ASP A 425 -27.55 16.75 -26.18
C ASP A 425 -26.57 17.93 -26.22
N GLY A 426 -25.26 17.65 -26.16
CA GLY A 426 -24.20 18.62 -26.39
C GLY A 426 -23.76 19.38 -25.13
N ASP A 427 -24.12 18.92 -23.94
CA ASP A 427 -23.70 19.51 -22.68
C ASP A 427 -23.60 18.46 -21.53
N THR A 428 -23.11 18.89 -20.36
CA THR A 428 -22.95 18.03 -19.18
C THR A 428 -24.27 17.63 -18.52
N LYS A 429 -25.42 18.20 -18.93
CA LYS A 429 -26.76 17.85 -18.46
C LYS A 429 -27.45 16.85 -19.39
N SER A 430 -26.78 16.37 -20.45
CA SER A 430 -27.30 15.39 -21.38
C SER A 430 -27.90 14.20 -20.63
N GLU A 431 -29.06 13.73 -21.10
CA GLU A 431 -29.74 12.54 -20.54
C GLU A 431 -28.82 11.32 -20.59
N HIS A 432 -28.07 11.19 -21.65
CA HIS A 432 -27.07 10.14 -21.84
C HIS A 432 -25.65 10.71 -21.75
N GLN A 433 -24.81 10.05 -20.97
CA GLN A 433 -23.39 10.31 -20.90
C GLN A 433 -22.64 9.00 -21.13
N ILE A 434 -22.21 8.81 -22.38
CA ILE A 434 -21.67 7.55 -22.85
C ILE A 434 -20.14 7.64 -22.81
N SER A 435 -19.53 6.79 -22.00
CA SER A 435 -18.07 6.62 -21.91
C SER A 435 -17.67 5.32 -22.59
N PHE A 436 -16.66 5.35 -23.45
CA PHE A 436 -16.10 4.16 -24.09
C PHE A 436 -14.60 4.29 -24.20
N GLY A 437 -13.90 3.18 -24.33
CA GLY A 437 -12.46 3.26 -24.46
C GLY A 437 -11.74 1.94 -24.65
N TYR A 438 -10.44 2.08 -24.76
CA TYR A 438 -9.48 0.99 -24.88
C TYR A 438 -8.44 1.12 -23.77
N HIS A 439 -8.11 -0.01 -23.14
CA HIS A 439 -7.06 -0.14 -22.15
C HIS A 439 -6.05 -1.19 -22.58
N TYR A 440 -4.79 -0.89 -22.33
CA TYR A 440 -3.68 -1.81 -22.48
C TYR A 440 -2.77 -1.71 -21.26
N ASP A 441 -2.38 -2.85 -20.69
CA ASP A 441 -1.28 -2.97 -19.74
C ASP A 441 -0.36 -4.14 -20.10
N GLN A 442 0.90 -4.02 -19.74
CA GLN A 442 1.87 -5.12 -19.78
C GLN A 442 2.80 -5.01 -18.58
N TYR A 443 2.97 -6.11 -17.90
CA TYR A 443 3.88 -6.30 -16.77
C TYR A 443 5.01 -7.25 -17.18
N GLU A 444 6.23 -6.89 -16.82
CA GLU A 444 7.44 -7.67 -17.06
C GLU A 444 8.17 -7.93 -15.75
N LEU A 445 8.47 -9.18 -15.44
CA LEU A 445 9.22 -9.60 -14.28
C LEU A 445 10.58 -10.12 -14.73
N GLU A 446 11.63 -9.51 -14.18
CA GLU A 446 12.99 -10.00 -14.20
C GLU A 446 13.49 -10.14 -12.77
N SER A 447 13.78 -11.35 -12.32
CA SER A 447 14.29 -11.59 -10.97
C SER A 447 15.33 -12.68 -10.98
N GLU A 448 16.51 -12.36 -10.49
CA GLU A 448 17.63 -13.29 -10.37
C GLU A 448 18.15 -13.31 -8.94
N THR A 449 18.42 -14.51 -8.41
CA THR A 449 19.05 -14.70 -7.11
C THR A 449 20.36 -15.45 -7.28
N LEU A 450 21.45 -14.85 -6.81
CA LEU A 450 22.78 -15.46 -6.79
C LEU A 450 23.19 -15.85 -5.37
N ASN A 451 23.89 -16.97 -5.23
CA ASN A 451 24.69 -17.21 -4.03
C ASN A 451 26.04 -16.52 -4.20
N VAL A 452 26.38 -15.65 -3.26
CA VAL A 452 27.60 -14.84 -3.29
C VAL A 452 28.51 -15.17 -2.12
N THR A 453 29.81 -14.99 -2.32
CA THR A 453 30.83 -15.28 -1.29
C THR A 453 31.00 -14.14 -0.29
N ASN A 454 30.65 -12.94 -0.66
CA ASN A 454 30.58 -11.76 0.19
C ASN A 454 29.26 -11.05 -0.04
N TRP A 455 28.37 -11.12 0.93
CA TRP A 455 27.02 -10.62 0.81
C TRP A 455 26.92 -9.10 0.60
N LEU A 456 27.86 -8.31 1.15
CA LEU A 456 27.84 -6.84 1.00
C LEU A 456 28.44 -6.35 -0.31
N LYS A 457 29.45 -7.06 -0.87
CA LYS A 457 30.27 -6.50 -1.95
C LYS A 457 30.18 -7.27 -3.27
N SER A 458 29.72 -8.54 -3.27
CA SER A 458 29.73 -9.34 -4.49
C SER A 458 28.44 -9.12 -5.29
N ASP A 459 28.58 -8.69 -6.53
CA ASP A 459 27.50 -8.58 -7.54
C ASP A 459 27.46 -9.81 -8.45
N SER A 460 28.41 -10.72 -8.31
CA SER A 460 28.54 -11.95 -9.08
C SER A 460 28.64 -13.16 -8.19
N GLY A 461 28.07 -14.27 -8.66
CA GLY A 461 28.02 -15.50 -7.88
C GLY A 461 27.50 -16.68 -8.69
N THR A 462 27.06 -17.72 -8.02
CA THR A 462 26.41 -18.86 -8.67
C THR A 462 24.89 -18.66 -8.68
N LEU A 463 24.29 -18.85 -9.85
CA LEU A 463 22.84 -18.74 -9.99
C LEU A 463 22.13 -19.75 -9.06
N ARG A 464 21.29 -19.22 -8.18
CA ARG A 464 20.45 -19.98 -7.25
C ARG A 464 19.05 -20.18 -7.81
N THR A 465 18.38 -19.07 -8.15
CA THR A 465 17.03 -19.07 -8.77
C THR A 465 16.90 -17.91 -9.73
N ASN A 466 16.07 -18.06 -10.74
CA ASN A 466 15.52 -16.93 -11.49
C ASN A 466 14.04 -17.12 -11.78
N SER A 467 13.37 -16.04 -12.12
CA SER A 467 11.98 -16.01 -12.58
C SER A 467 11.83 -14.89 -13.61
N TYR A 468 11.38 -15.22 -14.80
CA TYR A 468 11.14 -14.28 -15.90
C TYR A 468 9.75 -14.51 -16.47
N GLY A 469 9.15 -13.46 -17.01
CA GLY A 469 7.91 -13.60 -17.76
C GLY A 469 7.14 -12.30 -17.88
N LYS A 470 6.06 -12.37 -18.68
CA LYS A 470 5.22 -11.21 -19.00
C LYS A 470 3.74 -11.57 -18.89
N THR A 471 2.96 -10.61 -18.43
CA THR A 471 1.50 -10.63 -18.57
C THR A 471 1.04 -9.38 -19.28
N GLN A 472 -0.04 -9.47 -20.05
CA GLN A 472 -0.62 -8.38 -20.82
C GLN A 472 -2.13 -8.45 -20.73
N THR A 473 -2.78 -7.30 -20.56
CA THR A 473 -4.23 -7.18 -20.68
C THR A 473 -4.58 -6.13 -21.72
N GLN A 474 -5.53 -6.45 -22.58
CA GLN A 474 -6.19 -5.50 -23.50
C GLN A 474 -7.67 -5.52 -23.20
N ALA A 475 -8.30 -4.34 -23.17
CA ALA A 475 -9.72 -4.27 -22.92
C ALA A 475 -10.43 -3.20 -23.77
N LEU A 476 -11.69 -3.51 -24.08
CA LEU A 476 -12.64 -2.55 -24.61
C LEU A 476 -13.78 -2.39 -23.62
N TYR A 477 -14.23 -1.18 -23.38
CA TYR A 477 -15.34 -0.91 -22.50
C TYR A 477 -16.30 0.12 -23.07
N LEU A 478 -17.54 -0.01 -22.61
CA LEU A 478 -18.63 0.92 -22.89
C LEU A 478 -19.48 1.06 -21.62
N GLN A 479 -19.85 2.28 -21.26
CA GLN A 479 -20.75 2.58 -20.15
C GLN A 479 -21.62 3.77 -20.51
N ASP A 480 -22.91 3.67 -20.28
CA ASP A 480 -23.86 4.77 -20.39
C ASP A 480 -24.40 5.12 -18.99
N ALA A 481 -24.33 6.39 -18.64
CA ALA A 481 -24.99 6.95 -17.47
C ALA A 481 -26.22 7.72 -17.96
N TRP A 482 -27.40 7.10 -17.84
CA TRP A 482 -28.67 7.54 -18.39
C TRP A 482 -29.58 8.12 -17.30
N ALA A 483 -29.84 9.43 -17.38
CA ALA A 483 -30.81 10.15 -16.54
C ALA A 483 -32.21 10.11 -17.18
N PHE A 484 -32.92 8.98 -17.06
CA PHE A 484 -34.13 8.69 -17.85
C PHE A 484 -35.41 9.37 -17.33
N THR A 485 -35.42 9.86 -16.11
CA THR A 485 -36.53 10.65 -15.54
C THR A 485 -36.04 11.40 -14.31
N HIS A 486 -36.86 12.35 -13.84
CA HIS A 486 -36.52 13.18 -12.69
C HIS A 486 -36.16 12.35 -11.45
N GLY A 487 -34.96 12.60 -10.93
CA GLY A 487 -34.42 11.91 -9.76
C GLY A 487 -33.90 10.47 -10.03
N TRP A 488 -34.07 9.91 -11.23
CA TRP A 488 -33.58 8.56 -11.56
C TRP A 488 -32.45 8.58 -12.56
N LYS A 489 -31.37 7.85 -12.23
CA LYS A 489 -30.23 7.66 -13.08
C LYS A 489 -29.84 6.17 -13.11
N ALA A 490 -29.73 5.58 -14.29
CA ALA A 490 -29.17 4.25 -14.49
C ALA A 490 -27.74 4.35 -15.03
N SER A 491 -26.86 3.47 -14.60
CA SER A 491 -25.58 3.25 -15.24
C SER A 491 -25.51 1.81 -15.73
N ILE A 492 -25.27 1.63 -17.03
CA ILE A 492 -25.22 0.32 -17.68
C ILE A 492 -23.93 0.24 -18.46
N GLY A 493 -23.13 -0.76 -18.22
CA GLY A 493 -21.85 -0.89 -18.90
C GLY A 493 -21.34 -2.33 -18.96
N GLY A 494 -20.27 -2.50 -19.71
CA GLY A 494 -19.55 -3.74 -19.82
C GLY A 494 -18.13 -3.52 -20.26
N ARG A 495 -17.27 -4.42 -19.83
CA ARG A 495 -15.86 -4.47 -20.18
C ARG A 495 -15.52 -5.86 -20.68
N TRP A 496 -14.95 -5.93 -21.87
CA TRP A 496 -14.39 -7.14 -22.44
C TRP A 496 -12.87 -7.06 -22.31
N GLU A 497 -12.25 -8.14 -21.80
CA GLU A 497 -10.83 -8.20 -21.52
C GLU A 497 -10.22 -9.41 -22.22
N HIS A 498 -9.07 -9.21 -22.85
CA HIS A 498 -8.20 -10.26 -23.39
C HIS A 498 -6.89 -10.23 -22.60
N TRP A 499 -6.64 -11.29 -21.82
CA TRP A 499 -5.42 -11.47 -21.06
C TRP A 499 -4.51 -12.51 -21.70
N LYS A 500 -3.20 -12.27 -21.60
CA LYS A 500 -2.16 -13.18 -22.04
C LYS A 500 -1.02 -13.23 -21.01
N ALA A 501 -0.48 -14.46 -20.74
CA ALA A 501 0.78 -14.70 -20.04
C ALA A 501 1.73 -15.42 -21.00
N PHE A 502 2.96 -14.93 -21.12
CA PHE A 502 3.90 -15.39 -22.14
C PHE A 502 5.36 -15.15 -21.70
N ASP A 503 6.31 -15.74 -22.44
CA ASP A 503 7.75 -15.66 -22.18
C ASP A 503 8.14 -16.12 -20.76
N GLY A 504 7.31 -16.99 -20.15
CA GLY A 504 7.51 -17.45 -18.77
C GLY A 504 8.61 -18.49 -18.65
N SER A 505 9.54 -18.26 -17.73
CA SER A 505 10.54 -19.27 -17.38
C SER A 505 11.03 -19.11 -15.94
N ASN A 506 11.54 -20.19 -15.36
CA ASN A 506 12.27 -20.12 -14.11
C ASN A 506 13.38 -21.16 -14.02
N PHE A 507 14.33 -20.89 -13.14
CA PHE A 507 15.44 -21.79 -12.80
C PHE A 507 15.54 -21.95 -11.29
N ASN A 508 15.87 -23.18 -10.85
CA ASN A 508 16.19 -23.43 -9.44
C ASN A 508 17.34 -24.45 -9.34
N ALA A 509 18.49 -24.02 -8.83
CA ALA A 509 19.67 -24.83 -8.67
C ALA A 509 19.50 -26.00 -7.70
N ALA A 510 18.56 -25.92 -6.75
CA ALA A 510 18.26 -26.97 -5.79
C ALA A 510 17.53 -28.17 -6.42
N ASN A 511 16.98 -28.00 -7.63
CA ASN A 511 16.31 -29.05 -8.35
C ASN A 511 17.31 -30.08 -8.94
N PRO A 512 16.88 -31.34 -9.14
CA PRO A 512 17.67 -32.29 -9.91
C PRO A 512 18.05 -31.76 -11.30
N VAL A 513 19.24 -32.11 -11.76
CA VAL A 513 19.66 -31.80 -13.13
C VAL A 513 18.61 -32.33 -14.14
N GLY A 514 18.17 -31.49 -15.05
CA GLY A 514 17.06 -31.80 -15.98
C GLY A 514 15.71 -31.21 -15.57
N PHE A 515 15.55 -30.80 -14.31
CA PHE A 515 14.36 -30.08 -13.79
C PHE A 515 14.71 -28.67 -13.27
N ARG A 516 15.95 -28.23 -13.46
CA ARG A 516 16.41 -26.91 -12.98
C ARG A 516 15.81 -25.77 -13.77
N GLN A 517 15.68 -25.91 -15.09
CA GLN A 517 15.10 -24.93 -15.99
C GLN A 517 13.70 -25.37 -16.39
N LEU A 518 12.71 -24.50 -16.21
CA LEU A 518 11.33 -24.70 -16.64
C LEU A 518 10.95 -23.54 -17.55
N ASN A 519 10.36 -23.87 -18.70
CA ASN A 519 9.76 -22.90 -19.60
C ASN A 519 8.25 -23.17 -19.64
N TYR A 520 7.47 -22.13 -19.57
CA TYR A 520 6.02 -22.20 -19.52
C TYR A 520 5.42 -21.93 -20.89
N ALA A 521 4.37 -22.66 -21.22
CA ALA A 521 3.60 -22.38 -22.44
C ALA A 521 2.81 -21.06 -22.27
N ASP A 522 2.67 -20.33 -23.35
CA ASP A 522 1.79 -19.17 -23.41
C ASP A 522 0.36 -19.54 -23.08
N ARG A 523 -0.33 -18.63 -22.37
CA ARG A 523 -1.74 -18.77 -22.02
C ARG A 523 -2.48 -17.50 -22.37
N SER A 524 -3.73 -17.64 -22.78
CA SER A 524 -4.63 -16.50 -22.99
C SER A 524 -6.04 -16.83 -22.56
N GLN A 525 -6.80 -15.81 -22.18
CA GLN A 525 -8.21 -15.92 -21.80
C GLN A 525 -8.96 -14.65 -22.17
N ASN A 526 -10.26 -14.80 -22.44
CA ASN A 526 -11.17 -13.69 -22.69
C ASN A 526 -12.29 -13.75 -21.68
N ASP A 527 -12.62 -12.60 -21.11
CA ASP A 527 -13.67 -12.48 -20.11
C ASP A 527 -14.51 -11.22 -20.34
N PHE A 528 -15.77 -11.28 -19.89
CA PHE A 528 -16.70 -10.15 -19.95
C PHE A 528 -17.22 -9.79 -18.56
N SER A 529 -17.16 -8.52 -18.25
CA SER A 529 -17.50 -7.93 -16.96
C SER A 529 -18.68 -6.96 -17.08
N PRO A 530 -19.94 -7.42 -16.91
CA PRO A 530 -21.10 -6.56 -16.91
C PRO A 530 -21.16 -5.69 -15.65
N LYS A 531 -21.67 -4.48 -15.81
CA LYS A 531 -21.85 -3.48 -14.75
C LYS A 531 -23.24 -2.88 -14.86
N PHE A 532 -23.88 -2.68 -13.71
CA PHE A 532 -25.19 -2.04 -13.62
C PHE A 532 -25.32 -1.27 -12.31
N ALA A 533 -25.89 -0.08 -12.36
CA ALA A 533 -26.33 0.63 -11.16
C ALA A 533 -27.59 1.43 -11.44
N LEU A 534 -28.42 1.56 -10.42
CA LEU A 534 -29.62 2.37 -10.43
C LEU A 534 -29.59 3.30 -9.22
N SER A 535 -29.67 4.59 -9.46
CA SER A 535 -29.73 5.63 -8.44
C SER A 535 -31.06 6.34 -8.48
N TYR A 536 -31.63 6.59 -7.31
CA TYR A 536 -32.88 7.34 -7.14
C TYR A 536 -32.70 8.44 -6.10
N GLN A 537 -33.01 9.67 -6.47
CA GLN A 537 -32.98 10.85 -5.62
C GLN A 537 -34.42 11.35 -5.39
N PRO A 538 -35.12 10.82 -4.37
CA PRO A 538 -36.52 11.19 -4.10
C PRO A 538 -36.67 12.65 -3.69
N THR A 539 -35.67 13.19 -3.02
CA THR A 539 -35.61 14.60 -2.59
C THR A 539 -34.17 15.10 -2.78
N HIS A 540 -33.92 16.39 -2.67
CA HIS A 540 -32.59 16.98 -2.85
C HIS A 540 -31.54 16.46 -1.84
N ASP A 541 -31.97 15.89 -0.72
CA ASP A 541 -31.13 15.47 0.40
C ASP A 541 -31.03 13.94 0.58
N TRP A 542 -31.78 13.13 -0.19
CA TRP A 542 -31.70 11.68 -0.15
C TRP A 542 -31.23 11.09 -1.48
N ILE A 543 -30.25 10.19 -1.42
CA ILE A 543 -29.81 9.40 -2.58
C ILE A 543 -29.83 7.92 -2.19
N LEU A 544 -30.54 7.12 -2.99
CA LEU A 544 -30.59 5.67 -2.88
C LEU A 544 -29.89 5.08 -4.10
N ARG A 545 -28.97 4.14 -3.93
CA ARG A 545 -28.23 3.53 -5.04
C ARG A 545 -28.14 2.03 -4.86
N GLY A 546 -28.50 1.28 -5.88
CA GLY A 546 -28.23 -0.16 -6.00
C GLY A 546 -27.22 -0.40 -7.12
N SER A 547 -26.14 -1.11 -6.84
CA SER A 547 -25.07 -1.38 -7.82
C SER A 547 -24.81 -2.89 -7.90
N PHE A 548 -24.50 -3.36 -9.11
CA PHE A 548 -24.05 -4.73 -9.39
C PHE A 548 -22.88 -4.69 -10.35
N GLY A 549 -21.84 -5.49 -10.09
CA GLY A 549 -20.70 -5.60 -10.97
C GLY A 549 -20.07 -6.98 -10.92
N LYS A 550 -19.58 -7.44 -12.05
CA LYS A 550 -18.65 -8.57 -12.15
C LYS A 550 -17.27 -8.05 -12.52
N ALA A 551 -16.21 -8.63 -11.95
CA ALA A 551 -14.83 -8.29 -12.30
C ALA A 551 -13.96 -9.55 -12.25
N TYR A 552 -12.92 -9.57 -13.10
CA TYR A 552 -11.90 -10.62 -13.15
C TYR A 552 -10.55 -10.05 -12.79
N ARG A 553 -9.83 -10.70 -11.89
CA ARG A 553 -8.41 -10.47 -11.64
C ARG A 553 -7.60 -11.63 -12.22
N TYR A 554 -6.77 -11.35 -13.16
CA TYR A 554 -5.89 -12.34 -13.76
C TYR A 554 -4.70 -12.64 -12.84
N PRO A 555 -4.15 -13.87 -12.89
CA PRO A 555 -2.90 -14.18 -12.19
C PRO A 555 -1.80 -13.21 -12.61
N SER A 556 -1.07 -12.66 -11.65
CA SER A 556 0.07 -11.80 -11.92
C SER A 556 1.27 -12.61 -12.46
N VAL A 557 2.27 -11.90 -13.00
CA VAL A 557 3.49 -12.52 -13.52
C VAL A 557 4.15 -13.44 -12.49
N ALA A 558 4.30 -12.99 -11.24
CA ALA A 558 4.92 -13.80 -10.19
C ALA A 558 4.04 -14.97 -9.75
N GLU A 559 2.71 -14.80 -9.68
CA GLU A 559 1.78 -15.89 -9.40
C GLU A 559 1.85 -16.99 -10.46
N MET A 560 2.08 -16.63 -11.72
CA MET A 560 2.21 -17.60 -12.82
C MET A 560 3.54 -18.34 -12.84
N PHE A 561 4.64 -17.64 -12.54
CA PHE A 561 5.99 -18.13 -12.81
C PHE A 561 6.85 -18.35 -11.55
N GLN A 562 6.24 -18.45 -10.36
CA GLN A 562 6.96 -18.77 -9.12
C GLN A 562 7.39 -20.26 -9.06
N THR A 563 8.43 -20.57 -8.29
CA THR A 563 8.89 -21.93 -8.04
C THR A 563 8.35 -22.45 -6.72
N ILE A 564 7.81 -23.68 -6.71
CA ILE A 564 7.35 -24.36 -5.50
C ILE A 564 8.41 -25.40 -5.10
N SER A 565 8.93 -25.27 -3.88
CA SER A 565 9.85 -26.25 -3.30
C SER A 565 9.09 -27.24 -2.42
N LEU A 566 9.25 -28.52 -2.69
CA LEU A 566 8.69 -29.63 -1.90
C LEU A 566 9.83 -30.46 -1.28
N PRO A 567 9.66 -31.03 -0.07
CA PRO A 567 10.61 -32.00 0.45
C PRO A 567 10.75 -33.20 -0.50
N GLY A 568 11.92 -33.37 -1.10
CA GLY A 568 12.23 -34.48 -2.01
C GLY A 568 11.68 -34.37 -3.44
N ASN A 569 10.94 -33.33 -3.78
CA ASN A 569 10.45 -33.05 -5.14
C ASN A 569 10.28 -31.55 -5.35
N VAL A 570 10.61 -31.09 -6.56
CA VAL A 570 10.32 -29.71 -6.96
C VAL A 570 9.15 -29.72 -7.94
N ARG A 571 8.16 -28.89 -7.69
CA ARG A 571 7.09 -28.59 -8.63
C ARG A 571 7.20 -27.14 -9.09
N ALA A 572 6.99 -26.96 -10.38
CA ALA A 572 6.58 -25.67 -10.91
C ALA A 572 5.21 -25.28 -10.34
N ASN A 573 4.87 -24.00 -10.41
CA ASN A 573 3.53 -23.50 -10.18
C ASN A 573 2.46 -24.35 -10.88
N ASP A 574 1.24 -24.24 -10.37
CA ASP A 574 0.08 -24.74 -11.08
C ASP A 574 -0.08 -23.94 -12.39
N PRO A 575 0.26 -24.51 -13.57
CA PRO A 575 0.10 -23.80 -14.83
C PRO A 575 -1.38 -23.55 -15.17
N ASN A 576 -2.30 -24.12 -14.38
CA ASN A 576 -3.73 -24.04 -14.57
C ASN A 576 -4.40 -23.05 -13.61
N LEU A 577 -3.65 -22.15 -12.96
CA LEU A 577 -4.25 -21.07 -12.17
C LEU A 577 -5.31 -20.36 -13.00
N LYS A 578 -6.53 -20.29 -12.45
CA LYS A 578 -7.66 -19.61 -13.09
C LYS A 578 -7.69 -18.16 -12.64
N PRO A 579 -8.20 -17.23 -13.47
CA PRO A 579 -8.52 -15.90 -13.01
C PRO A 579 -9.51 -15.93 -11.85
N GLU A 580 -9.21 -15.17 -10.83
CA GLU A 580 -10.13 -14.87 -9.74
C GLU A 580 -11.24 -13.97 -10.27
N HIS A 581 -12.48 -14.21 -9.89
CA HIS A 581 -13.58 -13.34 -10.25
C HIS A 581 -14.56 -13.12 -9.10
N VAL A 582 -15.12 -11.92 -9.06
CA VAL A 582 -16.09 -11.51 -8.05
C VAL A 582 -17.38 -11.05 -8.72
N ARG A 583 -18.51 -11.38 -8.11
CA ARG A 583 -19.81 -10.74 -8.33
C ARG A 583 -20.14 -9.94 -7.09
N SER A 584 -20.14 -8.62 -7.23
CA SER A 584 -20.44 -7.70 -6.14
C SER A 584 -21.80 -7.05 -6.34
N SER A 585 -22.51 -6.90 -5.24
CA SER A 585 -23.75 -6.11 -5.16
C SER A 585 -23.65 -5.16 -3.98
N GLU A 586 -24.13 -3.94 -4.16
CA GLU A 586 -24.15 -2.92 -3.10
C GLU A 586 -25.48 -2.18 -3.12
N PHE A 587 -25.98 -1.88 -1.92
CA PHE A 587 -27.09 -0.94 -1.74
C PHE A 587 -26.64 0.17 -0.79
N THR A 588 -26.64 1.41 -1.28
CA THR A 588 -26.18 2.58 -0.53
C THR A 588 -27.33 3.57 -0.34
N VAL A 589 -27.44 4.06 0.88
CA VAL A 589 -28.30 5.17 1.26
C VAL A 589 -27.40 6.32 1.69
N GLU A 590 -27.60 7.48 1.08
CA GLU A 590 -26.91 8.72 1.43
C GLU A 590 -27.95 9.78 1.82
N LYS A 591 -27.65 10.51 2.89
CA LYS A 591 -28.44 11.67 3.30
C LYS A 591 -27.53 12.89 3.45
N ILE A 592 -27.81 13.91 2.66
CA ILE A 592 -27.22 15.23 2.82
C ILE A 592 -27.89 15.89 4.02
N LEU A 593 -27.09 16.22 5.02
CA LEU A 593 -27.51 16.91 6.24
C LEU A 593 -27.24 18.40 6.10
N SER A 594 -27.85 19.23 6.95
CA SER A 594 -27.60 20.68 6.92
C SER A 594 -26.14 21.08 7.14
N LYS A 595 -25.36 20.21 7.81
CA LYS A 595 -23.96 20.42 8.14
C LYS A 595 -23.07 19.21 7.75
N GLY A 596 -23.44 18.45 6.73
CA GLY A 596 -22.61 17.32 6.31
C GLY A 596 -23.33 16.21 5.55
N LEU A 597 -22.80 14.99 5.66
CA LEU A 597 -23.26 13.81 4.94
C LEU A 597 -23.28 12.59 5.86
N TRP A 598 -24.36 11.83 5.81
CA TRP A 598 -24.44 10.48 6.33
C TRP A 598 -24.60 9.48 5.18
N ARG A 599 -23.86 8.39 5.24
CA ARG A 599 -23.93 7.30 4.26
C ARG A 599 -23.95 5.95 4.96
N THR A 600 -24.76 5.02 4.44
CA THR A 600 -24.70 3.60 4.84
C THR A 600 -24.76 2.73 3.59
N SER A 601 -23.85 1.77 3.47
CA SER A 601 -23.74 0.81 2.40
C SER A 601 -23.87 -0.61 2.93
N LEU A 602 -24.72 -1.41 2.31
CA LEU A 602 -24.80 -2.85 2.47
C LEU A 602 -24.13 -3.50 1.25
N PHE A 603 -23.19 -4.40 1.45
CA PHE A 603 -22.50 -5.04 0.34
C PHE A 603 -22.45 -6.56 0.48
N TYR A 604 -22.46 -7.22 -0.67
CA TYR A 604 -22.39 -8.68 -0.80
C TYR A 604 -21.49 -9.06 -1.98
N GLU A 605 -20.57 -10.01 -1.74
CA GLU A 605 -19.62 -10.50 -2.74
C GLU A 605 -19.61 -12.04 -2.77
N ASP A 606 -19.71 -12.59 -3.96
CA ASP A 606 -19.46 -14.01 -4.28
C ASP A 606 -18.17 -14.05 -5.11
N LYS A 607 -17.05 -14.38 -4.46
CA LYS A 607 -15.73 -14.47 -5.06
C LYS A 607 -15.44 -15.95 -5.38
N ARG A 608 -14.97 -16.22 -6.60
CA ARG A 608 -14.64 -17.57 -7.05
C ARG A 608 -13.23 -17.65 -7.57
N ASP A 609 -12.67 -18.84 -7.49
CA ASP A 609 -11.31 -19.14 -7.90
C ASP A 609 -10.28 -18.17 -7.28
N ALA A 610 -10.51 -17.77 -6.01
CA ALA A 610 -9.68 -16.78 -5.30
C ALA A 610 -8.23 -17.25 -5.23
N LEU A 611 -7.30 -16.40 -5.67
CA LEU A 611 -5.87 -16.69 -5.70
C LEU A 611 -5.24 -16.35 -4.35
N ILE A 612 -5.04 -17.37 -3.51
CA ILE A 612 -4.51 -17.23 -2.15
C ILE A 612 -3.40 -18.26 -1.93
N SER A 613 -2.31 -17.83 -1.28
CA SER A 613 -1.29 -18.76 -0.79
C SER A 613 -1.89 -19.66 0.29
N GLN A 614 -1.91 -20.95 0.02
CA GLN A 614 -2.45 -21.96 0.92
C GLN A 614 -1.61 -23.22 0.95
N THR A 615 -1.89 -24.04 1.95
CA THR A 615 -1.30 -25.36 2.12
C THR A 615 -2.26 -26.42 1.56
N ASP A 616 -1.84 -27.07 0.49
CA ASP A 616 -2.54 -28.21 -0.09
C ASP A 616 -2.11 -29.50 0.62
N THR A 617 -3.08 -30.21 1.16
CA THR A 617 -2.88 -31.50 1.84
C THR A 617 -3.48 -32.67 1.07
N THR A 618 -4.11 -32.39 -0.08
CA THR A 618 -4.92 -33.38 -0.84
C THR A 618 -4.26 -33.85 -2.12
N THR A 619 -3.50 -32.99 -2.80
CA THR A 619 -2.91 -33.31 -4.12
C THR A 619 -1.90 -34.45 -4.06
N ILE A 620 -1.11 -34.56 -2.98
CA ILE A 620 -0.18 -35.67 -2.73
C ILE A 620 -0.38 -36.15 -1.30
N PRO A 621 -0.89 -37.38 -1.11
CA PRO A 621 -1.07 -37.94 0.24
C PRO A 621 0.21 -37.92 1.06
N GLY A 622 0.16 -37.34 2.26
CA GLY A 622 1.29 -37.24 3.19
C GLY A 622 2.32 -36.14 2.88
N VAL A 623 2.09 -35.31 1.86
CA VAL A 623 2.93 -34.17 1.50
C VAL A 623 2.13 -32.88 1.64
N THR A 624 2.71 -31.90 2.30
CA THR A 624 2.16 -30.56 2.46
C THR A 624 2.79 -29.62 1.42
N ILE A 625 1.97 -29.06 0.54
CA ILE A 625 2.39 -28.14 -0.53
C ILE A 625 1.91 -26.73 -0.18
N SER A 626 2.81 -25.78 0.00
CA SER A 626 2.43 -24.36 0.15
C SER A 626 2.71 -23.62 -1.15
N SER A 627 1.66 -23.09 -1.77
CA SER A 627 1.72 -22.33 -3.02
C SER A 627 0.51 -21.45 -3.20
N ILE A 628 0.54 -20.56 -4.18
CA ILE A 628 -0.67 -19.87 -4.66
C ILE A 628 -1.56 -20.89 -5.37
N GLN A 629 -2.81 -20.94 -4.95
CA GLN A 629 -3.82 -21.85 -5.49
C GLN A 629 -5.17 -21.16 -5.55
N ASN A 630 -6.07 -21.66 -6.41
CA ASN A 630 -7.44 -21.18 -6.41
C ASN A 630 -8.23 -21.78 -5.24
N ILE A 631 -8.87 -20.93 -4.44
CA ILE A 631 -9.94 -21.30 -3.52
C ILE A 631 -11.26 -21.22 -4.28
N ASP A 632 -12.06 -22.29 -4.27
CA ASP A 632 -13.22 -22.42 -5.13
C ASP A 632 -14.27 -21.33 -4.89
N LYS A 633 -14.53 -20.99 -3.61
CA LYS A 633 -15.56 -20.00 -3.29
C LYS A 633 -15.36 -19.35 -1.94
N ILE A 634 -15.40 -18.01 -1.95
CA ILE A 634 -15.46 -17.15 -0.75
C ILE A 634 -16.72 -16.29 -0.85
N ARG A 635 -17.43 -16.14 0.25
CA ARG A 635 -18.59 -15.27 0.37
C ARG A 635 -18.32 -14.19 1.38
N THR A 636 -18.56 -12.96 1.00
CA THR A 636 -18.43 -11.81 1.88
C THR A 636 -19.72 -11.02 1.92
N LYS A 637 -20.13 -10.58 3.10
CA LYS A 637 -21.22 -9.64 3.32
C LYS A 637 -20.82 -8.65 4.38
N GLY A 638 -21.32 -7.43 4.28
CA GLY A 638 -20.99 -6.40 5.25
C GLY A 638 -21.89 -5.19 5.21
N ILE A 639 -21.69 -4.37 6.21
CA ILE A 639 -22.32 -3.06 6.35
C ILE A 639 -21.25 -2.04 6.70
N GLU A 640 -21.30 -0.90 6.03
CA GLU A 640 -20.44 0.24 6.29
C GLU A 640 -21.32 1.47 6.53
N THR A 641 -21.02 2.23 7.58
CA THR A 641 -21.62 3.53 7.81
C THR A 641 -20.53 4.58 7.97
N ALA A 642 -20.70 5.73 7.33
CA ALA A 642 -19.81 6.88 7.40
C ALA A 642 -20.61 8.15 7.67
N LEU A 643 -20.05 9.05 8.45
CA LEU A 643 -20.61 10.31 8.85
C LEU A 643 -19.56 11.40 8.76
N GLN A 644 -19.87 12.48 8.04
CA GLN A 644 -19.03 13.67 7.92
C GLN A 644 -19.89 14.86 8.33
N LEU A 645 -19.49 15.58 9.38
CA LEU A 645 -20.22 16.74 9.90
C LEU A 645 -19.26 17.88 10.14
N SER A 646 -19.67 19.08 9.75
CA SER A 646 -18.98 20.33 10.09
C SER A 646 -19.80 21.11 11.10
N ASP A 647 -19.12 21.87 11.97
CA ASP A 647 -19.75 22.68 13.03
C ASP A 647 -20.76 21.91 13.89
N LEU A 648 -20.41 20.67 14.27
CA LEU A 648 -21.26 19.81 15.10
C LEU A 648 -21.26 20.35 16.55
N TRP A 649 -22.46 20.52 17.15
CA TRP A 649 -22.72 21.04 18.50
C TRP A 649 -22.34 22.52 18.71
N PHE A 650 -21.16 22.96 18.22
CA PHE A 650 -20.67 24.33 18.30
C PHE A 650 -19.81 24.65 17.06
N ASP A 651 -19.69 25.93 16.74
CA ASP A 651 -18.96 26.38 15.55
C ASP A 651 -17.48 25.99 15.64
N GLY A 652 -16.93 25.55 14.53
CA GLY A 652 -15.55 25.13 14.39
C GLY A 652 -15.26 23.69 14.84
N PHE A 653 -16.24 22.86 15.21
CA PHE A 653 -16.03 21.45 15.53
C PHE A 653 -16.52 20.53 14.41
N ASP A 654 -15.59 19.90 13.70
CA ASP A 654 -15.82 18.95 12.63
C ASP A 654 -15.65 17.52 13.13
N LEU A 655 -16.51 16.60 12.66
CA LEU A 655 -16.49 15.19 13.01
C LEU A 655 -16.55 14.31 11.76
N ASN A 656 -15.57 13.43 11.59
CA ASN A 656 -15.60 12.34 10.64
C ASN A 656 -15.58 11.02 11.38
N ALA A 657 -16.52 10.12 11.09
CA ALA A 657 -16.61 8.82 11.76
C ALA A 657 -17.04 7.74 10.78
N SER A 658 -16.50 6.56 10.93
CA SER A 658 -16.93 5.39 10.17
C SER A 658 -16.86 4.11 11.01
N ILE A 659 -17.76 3.20 10.69
CA ILE A 659 -17.74 1.84 11.23
C ILE A 659 -18.13 0.85 10.14
N THR A 660 -17.40 -0.26 10.09
CA THR A 660 -17.60 -1.33 9.11
C THR A 660 -17.65 -2.67 9.81
N TYR A 661 -18.65 -3.46 9.49
CA TYR A 661 -18.74 -4.88 9.84
C TYR A 661 -18.60 -5.71 8.57
N VAL A 662 -17.78 -6.75 8.62
CA VAL A 662 -17.52 -7.68 7.50
C VAL A 662 -17.58 -9.10 8.03
N ASP A 663 -18.35 -9.95 7.34
CA ASP A 663 -18.37 -11.40 7.52
C ASP A 663 -17.89 -12.03 6.19
N SER A 664 -16.70 -12.61 6.18
CA SER A 664 -16.08 -13.20 4.99
C SER A 664 -15.68 -14.64 5.25
N GLU A 665 -16.40 -15.58 4.63
CA GLU A 665 -16.34 -17.03 4.86
C GLU A 665 -15.81 -17.77 3.62
N ILE A 666 -14.92 -18.73 3.83
CA ILE A 666 -14.53 -19.73 2.83
C ILE A 666 -15.64 -20.76 2.73
N VAL A 667 -16.46 -20.68 1.68
CA VAL A 667 -17.63 -21.56 1.49
C VAL A 667 -17.21 -22.92 0.90
N LYS A 668 -16.19 -22.92 0.02
CA LYS A 668 -15.70 -24.13 -0.63
C LYS A 668 -14.21 -24.04 -0.95
N ASN A 669 -13.46 -25.12 -0.67
CA ASN A 669 -12.04 -25.22 -0.94
C ASN A 669 -11.64 -26.71 -1.13
N ASP A 670 -11.75 -27.22 -2.35
CA ASP A 670 -11.44 -28.63 -2.68
C ASP A 670 -9.98 -29.01 -2.37
N LYS A 671 -9.04 -28.03 -2.39
CA LYS A 671 -7.62 -28.25 -2.10
C LYS A 671 -7.33 -28.34 -0.60
N ASN A 672 -8.15 -27.72 0.23
CA ASN A 672 -8.02 -27.74 1.68
C ASN A 672 -9.40 -27.67 2.35
N PRO A 673 -10.17 -28.78 2.33
CA PRO A 673 -11.55 -28.82 2.87
C PRO A 673 -11.66 -28.43 4.36
N PHE A 674 -10.57 -28.55 5.12
CA PHE A 674 -10.51 -28.12 6.52
C PHE A 674 -10.85 -26.64 6.72
N THR A 675 -10.69 -25.82 5.69
CA THR A 675 -10.93 -24.38 5.74
C THR A 675 -12.39 -23.99 5.46
N GLU A 676 -13.22 -24.93 4.98
CA GLU A 676 -14.63 -24.67 4.68
C GLU A 676 -15.41 -24.29 5.94
N GLY A 677 -16.27 -23.30 5.84
CA GLY A 677 -17.05 -22.74 6.95
C GLY A 677 -16.23 -21.87 7.91
N LYS A 678 -15.01 -21.47 7.54
CA LYS A 678 -14.13 -20.63 8.34
C LYS A 678 -13.90 -19.26 7.70
N ASP A 679 -13.54 -18.29 8.53
CA ASP A 679 -13.30 -16.92 8.11
C ASP A 679 -12.12 -16.84 7.13
N GLN A 680 -12.23 -15.96 6.15
CA GLN A 680 -11.11 -15.62 5.29
C GLN A 680 -10.02 -14.93 6.12
N PRO A 681 -8.75 -15.40 6.05
CA PRO A 681 -7.68 -14.80 6.83
C PRO A 681 -7.44 -13.33 6.52
N ARG A 682 -7.02 -12.58 7.56
CA ARG A 682 -6.55 -11.19 7.50
C ARG A 682 -7.62 -10.16 7.20
N ILE A 683 -8.85 -10.48 7.52
CA ILE A 683 -10.00 -9.57 7.48
C ILE A 683 -10.57 -9.50 8.91
N PRO A 684 -10.55 -8.35 9.58
CA PRO A 684 -11.22 -8.20 10.86
C PRO A 684 -12.72 -8.04 10.65
N ASP A 685 -13.53 -8.62 11.53
CA ASP A 685 -14.98 -8.46 11.49
C ASP A 685 -15.40 -6.99 11.66
N TRP A 686 -14.67 -6.25 12.46
CA TRP A 686 -14.99 -4.86 12.77
C TRP A 686 -13.82 -3.94 12.56
N ARG A 687 -14.08 -2.82 11.89
CA ARG A 687 -13.19 -1.65 11.82
C ARG A 687 -13.97 -0.40 12.14
N ALA A 688 -13.33 0.56 12.80
CA ALA A 688 -13.91 1.87 13.02
C ALA A 688 -12.83 2.95 13.06
N THR A 689 -13.18 4.12 12.53
CA THR A 689 -12.38 5.34 12.65
C THR A 689 -13.26 6.48 13.15
N ILE A 690 -12.68 7.38 13.93
CA ILE A 690 -13.31 8.62 14.36
C ILE A 690 -12.26 9.71 14.39
N VAL A 691 -12.56 10.86 13.84
CA VAL A 691 -11.69 12.04 13.83
C VAL A 691 -12.52 13.26 14.18
N GLY A 692 -12.22 13.89 15.31
CA GLY A 692 -12.75 15.20 15.66
C GLY A 692 -11.68 16.27 15.45
N VAL A 693 -12.01 17.35 14.75
CA VAL A 693 -11.15 18.51 14.56
C VAL A 693 -11.84 19.73 15.16
N TYR A 694 -11.18 20.44 16.05
CA TYR A 694 -11.69 21.67 16.62
C TYR A 694 -10.83 22.86 16.18
N HIS A 695 -11.41 23.75 15.40
CA HIS A 695 -10.86 25.02 15.00
C HIS A 695 -11.08 26.03 16.14
N VAL A 696 -10.11 26.15 17.05
CA VAL A 696 -10.18 27.06 18.20
C VAL A 696 -10.31 28.52 17.74
N ASN A 697 -9.63 28.84 16.64
CA ASN A 697 -9.70 30.08 15.88
C ASN A 697 -9.07 29.88 14.50
N ASP A 698 -8.98 30.91 13.67
CA ASP A 698 -8.41 30.86 12.31
C ASP A 698 -6.94 30.41 12.25
N LYS A 699 -6.24 30.41 13.39
CA LYS A 699 -4.81 30.05 13.48
C LYS A 699 -4.55 28.71 14.15
N LEU A 700 -5.45 28.22 14.99
CA LEU A 700 -5.22 27.05 15.83
C LEU A 700 -6.29 26.00 15.62
N SER A 701 -5.87 24.83 15.17
CA SER A 701 -6.69 23.62 15.07
C SER A 701 -6.14 22.52 15.97
N LEU A 702 -7.03 21.78 16.62
CA LEU A 702 -6.73 20.64 17.47
C LEU A 702 -7.50 19.43 16.95
N SER A 703 -6.86 18.28 16.79
CA SER A 703 -7.54 17.05 16.42
C SER A 703 -7.33 15.94 17.44
N LEU A 704 -8.34 15.11 17.57
CA LEU A 704 -8.30 13.83 18.27
C LEU A 704 -8.89 12.77 17.35
N ALA A 705 -8.12 11.73 17.10
CA ALA A 705 -8.53 10.63 16.26
C ALA A 705 -8.48 9.30 17.01
N GLY A 706 -9.32 8.35 16.61
CA GLY A 706 -9.34 6.99 17.13
C GLY A 706 -9.47 5.97 16.01
N ARG A 707 -8.77 4.85 16.14
CA ARG A 707 -8.83 3.72 15.21
C ARG A 707 -9.04 2.43 15.99
N TYR A 708 -9.99 1.62 15.53
CA TYR A 708 -10.29 0.29 16.07
C TYR A 708 -10.22 -0.76 14.95
N SER A 709 -9.65 -1.92 15.26
CA SER A 709 -9.72 -3.12 14.45
C SER A 709 -9.96 -4.34 15.33
N GLY A 710 -10.86 -5.22 14.93
CA GLY A 710 -11.13 -6.51 15.58
C GLY A 710 -10.00 -7.51 15.41
N ASN A 711 -10.18 -8.67 16.02
CA ASN A 711 -9.26 -9.80 15.82
C ASN A 711 -9.33 -10.29 14.36
N GLN A 712 -8.24 -10.93 13.92
CA GLN A 712 -8.15 -11.54 12.59
C GLN A 712 -7.45 -12.89 12.69
N GLU A 713 -7.95 -13.88 12.00
CA GLU A 713 -7.13 -15.04 11.63
C GLU A 713 -6.13 -14.63 10.56
N ILE A 714 -4.89 -15.12 10.61
CA ILE A 714 -3.86 -14.67 9.68
C ILE A 714 -3.43 -15.72 8.67
N ASN A 715 -3.80 -16.97 8.89
CA ASN A 715 -3.48 -18.08 7.99
C ASN A 715 -4.61 -19.12 7.98
N LEU A 716 -4.52 -20.05 7.06
CA LEU A 716 -5.51 -21.12 6.88
C LEU A 716 -5.32 -22.32 7.85
N LEU A 717 -4.51 -22.19 8.89
CA LEU A 717 -4.33 -23.24 9.92
C LEU A 717 -5.33 -23.14 11.05
N TYR A 718 -5.86 -21.95 11.34
CA TYR A 718 -6.86 -21.67 12.39
C TYR A 718 -6.49 -22.27 13.74
N ASN A 719 -5.22 -22.17 14.13
CA ASN A 719 -4.69 -22.78 15.34
C ASN A 719 -4.26 -21.75 16.40
N THR A 720 -4.72 -20.52 16.25
CA THR A 720 -4.45 -19.44 17.19
C THR A 720 -5.25 -19.65 18.48
N THR A 721 -4.56 -19.88 19.61
CA THR A 721 -5.16 -19.99 20.94
C THR A 721 -4.78 -18.84 21.88
N ASN A 722 -3.71 -18.09 21.53
CA ASN A 722 -3.22 -16.95 22.27
C ASN A 722 -3.03 -15.74 21.32
N PRO A 723 -4.12 -15.01 20.97
CA PRO A 723 -4.08 -13.98 19.93
C PRO A 723 -3.36 -12.69 20.35
N ASN A 724 -3.06 -12.50 21.64
CA ASN A 724 -2.49 -11.25 22.16
C ASN A 724 -0.95 -11.30 22.31
N THR A 725 -0.29 -12.25 21.67
CA THR A 725 1.17 -12.38 21.67
C THR A 725 1.74 -12.21 20.28
N TYR A 726 3.03 -11.87 20.19
CA TYR A 726 3.74 -11.78 18.92
C TYR A 726 3.78 -13.14 18.21
N GLY A 727 3.61 -13.11 16.91
CA GLY A 727 3.71 -14.29 16.04
C GLY A 727 2.70 -14.24 14.90
N THR A 728 2.15 -15.42 14.56
CA THR A 728 1.21 -15.53 13.44
C THR A 728 -0.20 -15.02 13.79
N THR A 729 -0.34 -13.82 14.40
CA THR A 729 -1.63 -13.20 14.70
C THR A 729 -1.69 -11.74 14.26
N ALA A 730 -2.92 -11.24 14.08
CA ALA A 730 -3.23 -9.84 14.13
C ALA A 730 -4.15 -9.58 15.31
N THR A 731 -3.69 -8.81 16.28
CA THR A 731 -4.45 -8.53 17.50
C THR A 731 -5.52 -7.48 17.26
N ARG A 732 -6.62 -7.53 18.01
CA ARG A 732 -7.49 -6.36 18.10
C ARG A 732 -6.73 -5.19 18.70
N TYR A 733 -7.04 -3.99 18.26
CA TYR A 733 -6.47 -2.78 18.84
C TYR A 733 -7.46 -1.63 18.85
N THR A 734 -7.25 -0.73 19.82
CA THR A 734 -7.81 0.62 19.83
C THR A 734 -6.69 1.57 20.13
N VAL A 735 -6.41 2.49 19.21
CA VAL A 735 -5.37 3.51 19.35
C VAL A 735 -5.96 4.88 19.14
N PHE A 736 -5.43 5.86 19.88
CA PHE A 736 -5.80 7.25 19.77
C PHE A 736 -4.61 8.06 19.31
N ASP A 737 -4.89 9.05 18.46
CA ASP A 737 -3.89 9.95 17.89
C ASP A 737 -4.35 11.40 18.12
N THR A 738 -3.43 12.35 18.27
CA THR A 738 -3.76 13.76 18.41
C THR A 738 -2.79 14.62 17.62
N LYS A 739 -3.28 15.74 17.10
CA LYS A 739 -2.47 16.71 16.37
C LYS A 739 -2.90 18.14 16.71
N LEU A 740 -1.93 19.03 16.81
CA LEU A 740 -2.08 20.46 16.89
C LEU A 740 -1.48 21.08 15.63
N VAL A 741 -2.20 21.98 14.99
CA VAL A 741 -1.74 22.79 13.87
C VAL A 741 -1.89 24.25 14.21
N TYR A 742 -0.81 25.02 14.08
CA TYR A 742 -0.78 26.44 14.40
C TYR A 742 -0.23 27.27 13.24
N LYS A 743 -1.07 28.10 12.64
CA LYS A 743 -0.67 29.10 11.64
C LYS A 743 0.03 30.27 12.31
N VAL A 744 1.35 30.27 12.29
CA VAL A 744 2.17 31.35 12.86
C VAL A 744 1.86 32.68 12.16
N ASN A 745 1.78 32.64 10.83
CA ASN A 745 1.32 33.70 9.95
C ASN A 745 0.75 33.10 8.64
N ASN A 746 0.55 33.90 7.60
CA ASN A 746 0.00 33.46 6.32
C ASN A 746 0.92 32.52 5.54
N GLN A 747 2.19 32.44 5.88
CA GLN A 747 3.20 31.64 5.17
C GLN A 747 3.71 30.47 6.00
N TRP A 748 3.71 30.57 7.31
CA TRP A 748 4.30 29.57 8.20
C TRP A 748 3.26 28.86 9.05
N THR A 749 3.29 27.55 8.99
CA THR A 749 2.46 26.65 9.80
C THR A 749 3.36 25.72 10.61
N ALA A 750 3.12 25.63 11.90
CA ALA A 750 3.78 24.68 12.80
C ALA A 750 2.79 23.57 13.20
N SER A 751 3.28 22.36 13.34
CA SER A 751 2.48 21.23 13.82
C SER A 751 3.20 20.44 14.91
N ALA A 752 2.44 19.84 15.81
CA ALA A 752 2.91 18.85 16.77
C ALA A 752 1.85 17.80 16.99
N GLY A 753 2.25 16.55 17.19
CA GLY A 753 1.28 15.48 17.34
C GLY A 753 1.82 14.23 18.03
N ILE A 754 0.91 13.34 18.39
CA ILE A 754 1.23 12.06 19.02
C ILE A 754 0.37 10.99 18.36
N ASN A 755 1.00 9.97 17.79
CA ASN A 755 0.31 8.74 17.39
C ASN A 755 0.39 7.72 18.52
N ASN A 756 -0.65 6.87 18.62
CA ASN A 756 -0.78 5.87 19.67
C ASN A 756 -0.63 6.48 21.09
N LEU A 757 -1.42 7.51 21.36
CA LEU A 757 -1.40 8.27 22.62
C LEU A 757 -1.52 7.38 23.87
N ASN A 758 -2.30 6.30 23.78
CA ASN A 758 -2.50 5.31 24.84
C ASN A 758 -1.38 4.27 24.93
N ASN A 759 -0.34 4.35 24.09
CA ASN A 759 0.81 3.44 24.04
C ASN A 759 0.41 1.96 23.99
N TYR A 760 -0.63 1.65 23.20
CA TYR A 760 -1.12 0.29 23.06
C TYR A 760 -0.15 -0.56 22.21
N LYS A 761 0.21 -1.76 22.70
CA LYS A 761 1.08 -2.69 21.99
C LYS A 761 0.23 -3.67 21.20
N TYR A 762 0.38 -3.67 19.89
CA TYR A 762 -0.41 -4.51 19.00
C TYR A 762 0.41 -5.02 17.81
N TYR A 763 -0.10 -6.06 17.19
CA TYR A 763 0.55 -6.74 16.09
C TYR A 763 -0.39 -6.77 14.89
N VAL A 764 0.13 -6.50 13.70
CA VAL A 764 -0.60 -6.66 12.45
C VAL A 764 0.23 -7.52 11.52
N ASN A 765 -0.02 -8.81 11.59
CA ASN A 765 0.37 -9.83 10.62
C ASN A 765 1.85 -9.89 10.16
N PRO A 766 2.74 -10.41 10.93
CA PRO A 766 2.86 -10.62 12.37
C PRO A 766 3.54 -9.47 13.08
N ASN A 767 3.85 -8.40 12.35
CA ASN A 767 4.75 -7.34 12.77
C ASN A 767 4.21 -6.56 13.97
N PRO A 768 5.06 -6.23 14.97
CA PRO A 768 4.71 -5.24 15.99
C PRO A 768 4.65 -3.86 15.35
N TYR A 769 3.59 -3.12 15.69
CA TYR A 769 3.38 -1.77 15.18
C TYR A 769 4.05 -0.72 16.07
N PRO A 770 4.26 0.51 15.55
CA PRO A 770 4.83 1.61 16.32
C PRO A 770 4.10 1.85 17.63
N GLN A 771 4.85 2.00 18.72
CA GLN A 771 4.34 2.43 20.02
C GLN A 771 4.11 3.94 19.98
N ARG A 772 3.90 4.58 21.14
CA ARG A 772 3.66 6.03 21.17
C ARG A 772 4.76 6.78 20.45
N THR A 773 4.37 7.55 19.44
CA THR A 773 5.28 8.32 18.59
C THR A 773 4.93 9.78 18.64
N PHE A 774 5.93 10.63 18.86
CA PHE A 774 5.82 12.08 18.85
C PHE A 774 6.25 12.61 17.49
N PHE A 775 5.52 13.60 16.99
CA PHE A 775 5.78 14.30 15.73
C PHE A 775 5.89 15.79 15.98
N ALA A 776 6.72 16.45 15.21
CA ALA A 776 6.79 17.90 15.13
C ALA A 776 7.15 18.32 13.70
N GLY A 777 6.55 19.37 13.20
CA GLY A 777 6.77 19.84 11.83
C GLY A 777 6.63 21.35 11.69
N MET A 778 7.24 21.87 10.62
CA MET A 778 7.16 23.25 10.18
C MET A 778 6.99 23.28 8.67
N LYS A 779 6.05 24.09 8.19
CA LYS A 779 5.73 24.24 6.77
C LYS A 779 5.76 25.72 6.39
N PHE A 780 6.31 26.00 5.24
CA PHE A 780 6.30 27.30 4.59
C PHE A 780 5.55 27.20 3.26
N ASP A 781 4.58 28.07 3.05
CA ASP A 781 3.78 28.17 1.81
C ASP A 781 3.85 29.63 1.33
N TYR A 782 4.21 29.82 0.02
CA TYR A 782 4.27 31.13 -0.64
C TYR A 782 3.36 31.17 -1.86
#